data_e0d3913ece2b81f560d1ef5ecbb96309
#
_entry.id   e0d3913ece2b81f560d1ef5ecbb96309
#
_cell.length_a   1.000
_cell.length_b   1.000
_cell.length_c   1.000
_cell.angle_alpha   90.00
_cell.angle_beta   90.00
_cell.angle_gamma   90.00
#
_symmetry.space_group_name_H-M   'P 1'
#
loop_
_entity.id
_entity.type
_entity.pdbx_description
1 polymer ?
#
loop_
_entity_poly.entity_id
_entity_poly.type
_entity_poly.pdbx_seq_one_letter_code
_entity_poly.pdbx_strand_id
1 'polypeptide(L)'
;MKDVKKLSRERMLVSGTGIEIRKSICTICDPQTQCGLDLHVKDGKIVKVEGSKEHPYSVGTLCSKGAATRQYIYSEDRLKTPLKRTGPRGSGKFEPISWDEALDTIAVKFNEIKLQNGPESVIFFSGYTKYFRPYLKRLAHSFGSPNYLTESSTCHRATAMAQKLTFGQPGGPDLKNTRCLLVWSANPFYTNPGNARAILKGRERGMKLIVVDPRETPTTALADIHLPVRPGTDGALALSMANVIIHEKLYDRDFVGNHSYGFEDYSEYVQHFTPEKGEELTGVPADKITQAARMYASIKPAAIMPSASPVVHHTNGVQNYRAVFDLIGLTGNYDIIGGNFVVPASFLHAPGLILTREHEFIQTRPWSEMAPRVGADRFPVWVDVLDEEAQAMHLPFQIRSGEPYPLKALIGFGMNYRMWPDSKGLLESVEKLDFFVNVDIFMTDTCKSADIVLPACTSVERSELRCYPMGYIIFTQPAIPPLYESRSDVEIIYELAGRLGLDDPLLKAGYEASVDWILAPSGISVAELKKYPGGMFVPNPIKLPEKKYLKAGFKTPSGRMEFKSKVLERYAGRPGFEALPVYTPPKHSKESTPELAQDYPFILNTGSRLPMFVHTRTYRLSWTNSLRPNHPAADINPADAARLGIQQDEAVRISTPKDAIVVKANLTQMVQPGVVHMYHGHSEADVNMLFEGDYLDPLSGYPGFKSALCRIEKV
;
A
#
# COMPACT_ATOMS: atom_id res chain seq x y z
N MET A 1 16.28 28.47 -8.21
CA MET A 1 15.38 27.56 -8.96
C MET A 1 15.11 28.17 -10.32
N LYS A 2 15.56 27.52 -11.41
CA LYS A 2 15.22 27.96 -12.76
C LYS A 2 13.70 27.86 -12.92
N ASP A 3 13.12 28.83 -13.60
CA ASP A 3 11.69 29.02 -13.72
C ASP A 3 11.00 27.80 -14.37
N VAL A 4 10.50 26.88 -13.52
CA VAL A 4 9.75 25.68 -13.95
C VAL A 4 8.55 26.07 -14.83
N LYS A 5 8.02 27.30 -14.66
CA LYS A 5 6.92 27.85 -15.46
C LYS A 5 7.28 27.99 -16.94
N LYS A 6 8.55 28.28 -17.26
CA LYS A 6 8.98 28.51 -18.65
C LYS A 6 9.18 27.19 -19.41
N LEU A 7 9.68 26.16 -18.71
CA LEU A 7 10.00 24.85 -19.29
C LEU A 7 8.78 23.94 -19.53
N SER A 8 7.67 24.21 -18.84
CA SER A 8 6.44 23.41 -18.97
C SER A 8 5.48 23.87 -20.06
N ARG A 9 5.70 25.06 -20.66
CA ARG A 9 4.80 25.64 -21.67
C ARG A 9 5.03 25.16 -23.09
N GLU A 10 6.21 24.68 -23.41
CA GLU A 10 6.57 24.33 -24.79
C GLU A 10 6.69 22.80 -24.92
N ARG A 11 6.02 22.25 -25.92
CA ARG A 11 6.33 20.91 -26.41
C ARG A 11 7.75 20.97 -26.98
N MET A 12 8.69 20.30 -26.32
CA MET A 12 10.09 20.35 -26.73
C MET A 12 10.29 19.47 -27.97
N LEU A 13 10.37 20.09 -29.15
CA LEU A 13 10.86 19.45 -30.36
C LEU A 13 12.37 19.27 -30.25
N VAL A 14 12.87 18.06 -30.41
CA VAL A 14 14.29 17.78 -30.57
C VAL A 14 14.61 18.15 -32.03
N SER A 15 15.32 19.26 -32.22
CA SER A 15 15.59 19.86 -33.54
C SER A 15 16.10 18.83 -34.58
N GLY A 16 15.48 18.78 -35.72
CA GLY A 16 15.88 17.93 -36.86
C GLY A 16 15.52 16.45 -36.78
N THR A 17 14.88 15.96 -35.72
CA THR A 17 14.59 14.51 -35.53
C THR A 17 13.10 14.15 -35.74
N GLY A 18 12.20 15.12 -35.74
CA GLY A 18 10.74 14.88 -35.69
C GLY A 18 10.25 14.27 -34.34
N ILE A 19 11.09 14.29 -33.31
CA ILE A 19 10.74 13.80 -31.96
C ILE A 19 10.16 14.95 -31.15
N GLU A 20 8.99 14.71 -30.56
CA GLU A 20 8.36 15.58 -29.57
C GLU A 20 8.53 14.97 -28.16
N ILE A 21 8.92 15.79 -27.17
CA ILE A 21 8.98 15.34 -25.76
C ILE A 21 7.66 15.72 -25.07
N ARG A 22 6.94 14.71 -24.58
CA ARG A 22 5.71 14.87 -23.80
C ARG A 22 5.93 14.49 -22.35
N LYS A 23 5.42 15.31 -21.43
CA LYS A 23 5.54 15.10 -20.00
C LYS A 23 4.45 14.16 -19.50
N SER A 24 4.80 13.25 -18.58
CA SER A 24 3.86 12.35 -17.91
C SER A 24 4.43 11.91 -16.57
N ILE A 25 3.79 10.95 -15.93
CA ILE A 25 4.21 10.33 -14.67
C ILE A 25 4.21 8.81 -14.78
N CYS A 26 5.14 8.18 -14.07
CA CYS A 26 5.20 6.72 -13.93
C CYS A 26 4.24 6.26 -12.83
N THR A 27 3.27 5.42 -13.18
CA THR A 27 2.27 4.88 -12.24
C THR A 27 2.49 3.42 -11.87
N ILE A 28 3.69 2.86 -12.13
CA ILE A 28 3.95 1.43 -11.94
C ILE A 28 4.07 1.06 -10.47
N CYS A 29 4.73 1.89 -9.65
CA CYS A 29 4.91 1.65 -8.22
C CYS A 29 4.62 2.92 -7.41
N ASP A 30 5.02 3.01 -6.19
CA ASP A 30 4.85 4.07 -5.21
C ASP A 30 3.83 5.19 -5.56
N PRO A 31 2.64 5.17 -4.98
CA PRO A 31 1.61 6.16 -5.26
C PRO A 31 1.91 7.55 -4.70
N GLN A 32 2.89 7.69 -3.81
CA GLN A 32 3.22 8.98 -3.19
C GLN A 32 4.21 9.80 -4.00
N THR A 33 5.17 9.13 -4.65
CA THR A 33 6.29 9.79 -5.32
C THR A 33 6.40 9.47 -6.80
N GLN A 34 5.31 9.10 -7.45
CA GLN A 34 5.27 8.77 -8.88
C GLN A 34 6.29 9.61 -9.68
N CYS A 35 7.26 8.93 -10.32
CA CYS A 35 8.38 9.59 -10.99
C CYS A 35 7.90 10.34 -12.22
N GLY A 36 8.41 11.55 -12.48
CA GLY A 36 8.17 12.29 -13.72
C GLY A 36 8.81 11.59 -14.92
N LEU A 37 8.11 11.54 -16.04
CA LEU A 37 8.55 10.96 -17.29
C LEU A 37 8.67 12.02 -18.38
N ASP A 38 9.75 11.91 -19.16
CA ASP A 38 9.93 12.53 -20.46
C ASP A 38 9.74 11.45 -21.52
N LEU A 39 8.63 11.54 -22.25
CA LEU A 39 8.24 10.59 -23.27
C LEU A 39 8.62 11.16 -24.64
N HIS A 40 9.56 10.52 -25.33
CA HIS A 40 9.96 10.89 -26.69
C HIS A 40 8.97 10.25 -27.67
N VAL A 41 8.15 11.06 -28.32
CA VAL A 41 7.12 10.63 -29.25
C VAL A 41 7.55 10.98 -30.67
N LYS A 42 7.51 10.01 -31.56
CA LYS A 42 7.73 10.17 -33.01
C LYS A 42 6.62 9.44 -33.73
N ASP A 43 6.00 10.12 -34.70
CA ASP A 43 4.92 9.56 -35.52
C ASP A 43 3.80 8.90 -34.68
N GLY A 44 3.42 9.56 -33.58
CA GLY A 44 2.39 9.08 -32.65
C GLY A 44 2.81 7.90 -31.75
N LYS A 45 4.07 7.46 -31.78
CA LYS A 45 4.59 6.35 -30.98
C LYS A 45 5.66 6.81 -30.01
N ILE A 46 5.65 6.26 -28.78
CA ILE A 46 6.70 6.49 -27.80
C ILE A 46 7.93 5.66 -28.21
N VAL A 47 9.00 6.34 -28.57
CA VAL A 47 10.26 5.70 -29.01
C VAL A 47 11.30 5.59 -27.88
N LYS A 48 11.21 6.47 -26.84
CA LYS A 48 12.09 6.47 -25.69
C LYS A 48 11.37 6.97 -24.44
N VAL A 49 11.76 6.49 -23.27
CA VAL A 49 11.27 6.92 -21.95
C VAL A 49 12.45 7.29 -21.08
N GLU A 50 12.43 8.48 -20.51
CA GLU A 50 13.44 8.99 -19.57
C GLU A 50 12.78 9.56 -18.32
N GLY A 51 13.54 9.64 -17.21
CA GLY A 51 13.11 10.38 -16.04
C GLY A 51 13.18 11.89 -16.28
N SER A 52 12.11 12.59 -15.95
CA SER A 52 12.06 14.06 -16.11
C SER A 52 12.95 14.75 -15.07
N LYS A 53 13.97 15.49 -15.55
CA LYS A 53 14.90 16.23 -14.70
C LYS A 53 14.23 17.40 -13.97
N GLU A 54 13.15 17.92 -14.53
CA GLU A 54 12.40 19.05 -13.99
C GLU A 54 11.40 18.62 -12.92
N HIS A 55 11.08 17.33 -12.85
CA HIS A 55 10.15 16.82 -11.84
C HIS A 55 10.76 16.93 -10.43
N PRO A 56 10.12 17.66 -9.49
CA PRO A 56 10.78 18.10 -8.25
C PRO A 56 11.13 16.96 -7.29
N TYR A 57 10.46 15.79 -7.41
CA TYR A 57 10.67 14.64 -6.52
C TYR A 57 11.63 13.61 -7.10
N SER A 58 11.46 13.22 -8.36
CA SER A 58 12.33 12.22 -8.99
C SER A 58 13.62 12.82 -9.55
N VAL A 59 13.60 14.10 -9.96
CA VAL A 59 14.76 14.86 -10.45
C VAL A 59 15.59 14.04 -11.47
N GLY A 60 14.90 13.49 -12.47
CA GLY A 60 15.50 12.65 -13.51
C GLY A 60 15.75 11.19 -13.13
N THR A 61 15.55 10.80 -11.87
CA THR A 61 15.72 9.40 -11.45
C THR A 61 14.57 8.54 -11.97
N LEU A 62 14.91 7.44 -12.64
CA LEU A 62 13.96 6.46 -13.12
C LEU A 62 14.53 5.05 -12.93
N CYS A 63 13.81 4.17 -12.25
CA CYS A 63 14.23 2.79 -12.06
C CYS A 63 13.95 1.92 -13.29
N SER A 64 14.47 0.69 -13.31
CA SER A 64 14.26 -0.28 -14.39
C SER A 64 12.79 -0.51 -14.73
N LYS A 65 11.90 -0.54 -13.72
CA LYS A 65 10.44 -0.67 -13.94
C LYS A 65 9.87 0.48 -14.74
N GLY A 66 10.21 1.73 -14.38
CA GLY A 66 9.75 2.92 -15.08
C GLY A 66 10.36 3.04 -16.48
N ALA A 67 11.62 2.68 -16.65
CA ALA A 67 12.28 2.65 -17.96
C ALA A 67 11.64 1.60 -18.91
N ALA A 68 11.08 0.51 -18.34
CA ALA A 68 10.35 -0.52 -19.09
C ALA A 68 8.91 -0.10 -19.53
N THR A 69 8.48 1.12 -19.22
CA THR A 69 7.12 1.63 -19.55
C THR A 69 6.75 1.40 -21.01
N ARG A 70 7.68 1.58 -21.94
CA ARG A 70 7.43 1.34 -23.38
C ARG A 70 7.04 -0.12 -23.67
N GLN A 71 7.68 -1.11 -23.03
CA GLN A 71 7.33 -2.53 -23.20
C GLN A 71 5.95 -2.84 -22.61
N TYR A 72 5.61 -2.18 -21.51
CA TYR A 72 4.30 -2.30 -20.88
C TYR A 72 3.18 -1.76 -21.77
N ILE A 73 3.38 -0.60 -22.40
CA ILE A 73 2.41 0.06 -23.29
C ILE A 73 2.17 -0.78 -24.54
N TYR A 74 3.23 -1.23 -25.20
CA TYR A 74 3.17 -1.94 -26.48
C TYR A 74 3.25 -3.46 -26.36
N SER A 75 2.89 -3.99 -25.19
CA SER A 75 2.80 -5.45 -25.01
C SER A 75 1.70 -6.04 -25.90
N GLU A 76 2.01 -7.12 -26.58
CA GLU A 76 1.04 -7.86 -27.41
C GLU A 76 -0.08 -8.50 -26.59
N ASP A 77 0.21 -8.76 -25.30
CA ASP A 77 -0.74 -9.37 -24.34
C ASP A 77 -1.83 -8.39 -23.85
N ARG A 78 -1.82 -7.12 -24.31
CA ARG A 78 -2.85 -6.15 -23.91
C ARG A 78 -4.23 -6.57 -24.39
N LEU A 79 -5.21 -6.37 -23.50
CA LEU A 79 -6.62 -6.43 -23.88
C LEU A 79 -6.91 -5.37 -24.94
N LYS A 80 -7.61 -5.75 -26.00
CA LYS A 80 -7.84 -4.90 -27.19
C LYS A 80 -9.26 -4.38 -27.28
N THR A 81 -10.24 -5.18 -26.83
CA THR A 81 -11.67 -4.90 -26.92
C THR A 81 -12.37 -5.45 -25.68
N PRO A 82 -13.57 -4.99 -25.32
CA PRO A 82 -14.39 -5.64 -24.31
C PRO A 82 -14.67 -7.09 -24.66
N LEU A 83 -14.67 -7.96 -23.65
CA LEU A 83 -14.82 -9.41 -23.79
C LEU A 83 -15.94 -9.93 -22.90
N LYS A 84 -16.76 -10.83 -23.44
CA LYS A 84 -17.83 -11.55 -22.73
C LYS A 84 -17.49 -13.03 -22.64
N ARG A 85 -17.65 -13.61 -21.49
CA ARG A 85 -17.36 -15.02 -21.25
C ARG A 85 -18.38 -15.91 -21.95
N THR A 86 -17.89 -16.94 -22.65
CA THR A 86 -18.71 -17.91 -23.37
C THR A 86 -18.60 -19.33 -22.79
N GLY A 87 -17.64 -19.58 -21.87
CA GLY A 87 -17.42 -20.86 -21.22
C GLY A 87 -17.59 -20.81 -19.70
N PRO A 88 -17.29 -21.89 -18.97
CA PRO A 88 -17.19 -21.88 -17.51
C PRO A 88 -16.21 -20.82 -17.01
N ARG A 89 -16.42 -20.28 -15.82
CA ARG A 89 -15.48 -19.35 -15.19
C ARG A 89 -14.10 -19.99 -15.05
N GLY A 90 -13.04 -19.24 -15.27
CA GLY A 90 -11.67 -19.75 -15.27
C GLY A 90 -11.22 -20.42 -16.58
N SER A 91 -12.12 -20.77 -17.48
CA SER A 91 -11.77 -21.46 -18.74
C SER A 91 -10.98 -20.60 -19.74
N GLY A 92 -11.00 -19.28 -19.59
CA GLY A 92 -10.39 -18.34 -20.53
C GLY A 92 -11.10 -18.23 -21.88
N LYS A 93 -12.32 -18.75 -22.01
CA LYS A 93 -13.11 -18.68 -23.24
C LYS A 93 -13.96 -17.41 -23.26
N PHE A 94 -13.67 -16.51 -24.20
CA PHE A 94 -14.32 -15.22 -24.35
C PHE A 94 -14.57 -14.91 -25.82
N GLU A 95 -15.58 -14.08 -26.06
CA GLU A 95 -15.85 -13.46 -27.37
C GLU A 95 -15.78 -11.94 -27.26
N PRO A 96 -15.31 -11.25 -28.30
CA PRO A 96 -15.37 -9.78 -28.35
C PRO A 96 -16.82 -9.28 -28.41
N ILE A 97 -17.09 -8.20 -27.65
CA ILE A 97 -18.37 -7.48 -27.71
C ILE A 97 -18.11 -5.97 -27.83
N SER A 98 -19.12 -5.20 -28.18
CA SER A 98 -19.01 -3.74 -28.22
C SER A 98 -18.99 -3.14 -26.80
N TRP A 99 -18.50 -1.92 -26.69
CA TRP A 99 -18.59 -1.16 -25.43
C TRP A 99 -20.03 -0.92 -24.98
N ASP A 100 -20.94 -0.64 -25.93
CA ASP A 100 -22.35 -0.45 -25.63
C ASP A 100 -22.96 -1.72 -25.04
N GLU A 101 -22.75 -2.87 -25.70
CA GLU A 101 -23.23 -4.16 -25.17
C GLU A 101 -22.65 -4.46 -23.78
N ALA A 102 -21.36 -4.20 -23.57
CA ALA A 102 -20.71 -4.45 -22.29
C ALA A 102 -21.30 -3.59 -21.17
N LEU A 103 -21.39 -2.27 -21.37
CA LEU A 103 -21.89 -1.34 -20.35
C LEU A 103 -23.39 -1.50 -20.09
N ASP A 104 -24.20 -1.75 -21.13
CA ASP A 104 -25.62 -2.03 -20.99
C ASP A 104 -25.86 -3.34 -20.21
N THR A 105 -25.10 -4.39 -20.51
CA THR A 105 -25.17 -5.66 -19.77
C THR A 105 -24.84 -5.46 -18.29
N ILE A 106 -23.77 -4.69 -17.99
CA ILE A 106 -23.36 -4.40 -16.60
C ILE A 106 -24.46 -3.61 -15.89
N ALA A 107 -24.99 -2.55 -16.53
CA ALA A 107 -26.00 -1.71 -15.94
C ALA A 107 -27.31 -2.45 -15.66
N VAL A 108 -27.76 -3.28 -16.59
CA VAL A 108 -28.96 -4.13 -16.44
C VAL A 108 -28.77 -5.07 -15.26
N LYS A 109 -27.65 -5.81 -15.23
CA LYS A 109 -27.37 -6.78 -14.15
C LYS A 109 -27.27 -6.12 -12.77
N PHE A 110 -26.60 -4.97 -12.67
CA PHE A 110 -26.48 -4.27 -11.40
C PHE A 110 -27.82 -3.72 -10.91
N ASN A 111 -28.65 -3.19 -11.82
CA ASN A 111 -29.99 -2.70 -11.46
C ASN A 111 -30.95 -3.85 -11.09
N GLU A 112 -30.87 -5.01 -11.77
CA GLU A 112 -31.62 -6.22 -11.39
C GLU A 112 -31.25 -6.67 -9.96
N ILE A 113 -29.95 -6.78 -9.65
CA ILE A 113 -29.45 -7.17 -8.33
C ILE A 113 -29.84 -6.16 -7.27
N LYS A 114 -29.69 -4.86 -7.58
CA LYS A 114 -30.12 -3.77 -6.68
C LYS A 114 -31.60 -3.87 -6.34
N LEU A 115 -32.45 -4.17 -7.31
CA LEU A 115 -33.89 -4.29 -7.11
C LEU A 115 -34.27 -5.52 -6.29
N GLN A 116 -33.57 -6.64 -6.48
CA GLN A 116 -33.87 -7.92 -5.84
C GLN A 116 -33.23 -8.09 -4.46
N ASN A 117 -32.01 -7.57 -4.26
CA ASN A 117 -31.18 -7.88 -3.10
C ASN A 117 -30.71 -6.63 -2.34
N GLY A 118 -31.01 -5.42 -2.82
CA GLY A 118 -30.50 -4.17 -2.30
C GLY A 118 -29.17 -3.72 -2.95
N PRO A 119 -28.89 -2.41 -2.94
CA PRO A 119 -27.66 -1.86 -3.53
C PRO A 119 -26.38 -2.36 -2.82
N GLU A 120 -26.46 -2.75 -1.55
CA GLU A 120 -25.37 -3.32 -0.76
C GLU A 120 -24.85 -4.65 -1.29
N SER A 121 -25.65 -5.34 -2.11
CA SER A 121 -25.26 -6.60 -2.73
C SER A 121 -24.28 -6.44 -3.89
N VAL A 122 -23.98 -5.20 -4.32
CA VAL A 122 -23.02 -4.87 -5.38
C VAL A 122 -21.75 -4.28 -4.80
N ILE A 123 -20.61 -4.85 -5.19
CA ILE A 123 -19.28 -4.51 -4.71
C ILE A 123 -18.52 -3.70 -5.77
N PHE A 124 -17.90 -2.61 -5.34
CA PHE A 124 -17.00 -1.78 -6.16
C PHE A 124 -15.58 -1.88 -5.63
N PHE A 125 -14.68 -2.54 -6.35
CA PHE A 125 -13.32 -2.80 -5.90
C PHE A 125 -12.29 -2.00 -6.72
N SER A 126 -11.35 -1.34 -6.03
CA SER A 126 -10.20 -0.67 -6.64
C SER A 126 -8.91 -1.40 -6.32
N GLY A 127 -8.19 -1.81 -7.34
CA GLY A 127 -6.80 -2.27 -7.25
C GLY A 127 -5.82 -1.13 -6.93
N TYR A 128 -4.56 -1.34 -7.32
CA TYR A 128 -3.46 -0.45 -6.92
C TYR A 128 -3.53 0.97 -7.49
N THR A 129 -4.09 1.17 -8.70
CA THR A 129 -4.16 2.47 -9.36
C THR A 129 -5.05 3.44 -8.57
N LYS A 130 -4.55 4.65 -8.27
CA LYS A 130 -5.18 5.55 -7.29
C LYS A 130 -6.02 6.66 -7.89
N TYR A 131 -5.71 7.12 -9.11
CA TYR A 131 -6.27 8.36 -9.67
C TYR A 131 -7.80 8.33 -9.81
N PHE A 132 -8.38 7.17 -10.09
CA PHE A 132 -9.83 7.02 -10.28
C PHE A 132 -10.62 6.72 -8.99
N ARG A 133 -9.95 6.49 -7.87
CA ARG A 133 -10.58 6.05 -6.61
C ARG A 133 -11.69 6.98 -6.10
N PRO A 134 -11.52 8.30 -6.09
CA PRO A 134 -12.59 9.20 -5.67
C PRO A 134 -13.86 9.02 -6.49
N TYR A 135 -13.72 8.86 -7.79
CA TYR A 135 -14.83 8.72 -8.74
C TYR A 135 -15.54 7.38 -8.62
N LEU A 136 -14.78 6.28 -8.45
CA LEU A 136 -15.36 4.96 -8.19
C LEU A 136 -16.08 4.92 -6.84
N LYS A 137 -15.53 5.58 -5.81
CA LYS A 137 -16.16 5.68 -4.51
C LYS A 137 -17.47 6.49 -4.59
N ARG A 138 -17.45 7.60 -5.33
CA ARG A 138 -18.68 8.37 -5.60
C ARG A 138 -19.72 7.54 -6.36
N LEU A 139 -19.30 6.78 -7.38
CA LEU A 139 -20.18 5.87 -8.12
C LEU A 139 -20.85 4.87 -7.16
N ALA A 140 -20.08 4.20 -6.29
CA ALA A 140 -20.62 3.26 -5.32
C ALA A 140 -21.65 3.93 -4.39
N HIS A 141 -21.30 5.09 -3.83
CA HIS A 141 -22.19 5.86 -2.96
C HIS A 141 -23.48 6.31 -3.67
N SER A 142 -23.36 6.85 -4.89
CA SER A 142 -24.53 7.30 -5.67
C SER A 142 -25.40 6.13 -6.11
N PHE A 143 -24.81 4.95 -6.35
CA PHE A 143 -25.57 3.71 -6.59
C PHE A 143 -26.32 3.25 -5.33
N GLY A 144 -25.82 3.58 -4.15
CA GLY A 144 -26.38 3.20 -2.84
C GLY A 144 -25.60 2.09 -2.14
N SER A 145 -24.48 1.62 -2.71
CA SER A 145 -23.67 0.57 -2.11
C SER A 145 -22.69 1.13 -1.08
N PRO A 146 -22.63 0.59 0.15
CA PRO A 146 -21.60 0.89 1.13
C PRO A 146 -20.28 0.19 0.80
N ASN A 147 -20.28 -0.74 -0.16
CA ASN A 147 -19.21 -1.68 -0.40
C ASN A 147 -18.22 -1.19 -1.46
N TYR A 148 -17.56 -0.07 -1.13
CA TYR A 148 -16.33 0.33 -1.79
C TYR A 148 -15.15 -0.32 -1.06
N LEU A 149 -14.39 -1.17 -1.77
CA LEU A 149 -13.25 -1.92 -1.25
C LEU A 149 -11.99 -1.61 -2.04
N THR A 150 -10.85 -1.77 -1.40
CA THR A 150 -9.57 -1.56 -2.10
C THR A 150 -8.50 -2.58 -1.69
N GLU A 151 -7.44 -2.65 -2.46
CA GLU A 151 -6.22 -3.38 -2.10
C GLU A 151 -5.55 -2.80 -0.85
N SER A 152 -5.95 -1.62 -0.40
CA SER A 152 -5.40 -1.00 0.82
C SER A 152 -5.71 -1.80 2.08
N SER A 153 -6.66 -2.72 2.03
CA SER A 153 -6.90 -3.75 3.04
C SER A 153 -5.71 -4.73 3.23
N THR A 154 -4.70 -4.67 2.35
CA THR A 154 -3.43 -5.41 2.45
C THR A 154 -2.21 -4.53 2.13
N CYS A 155 -2.33 -3.19 2.16
CA CYS A 155 -1.22 -2.32 1.78
C CYS A 155 -0.80 -1.35 2.89
N HIS A 156 -1.47 -0.19 3.04
CA HIS A 156 -0.98 0.89 3.92
C HIS A 156 -1.96 1.26 5.04
N ARG A 157 -3.23 0.95 4.91
CA ARG A 157 -4.28 1.46 5.81
C ARG A 157 -4.10 1.03 7.27
N ALA A 158 -3.60 -0.18 7.56
CA ALA A 158 -3.34 -0.59 8.94
C ALA A 158 -2.18 0.18 9.58
N THR A 159 -1.16 0.57 8.80
CA THR A 159 -0.12 1.49 9.26
C THR A 159 -0.71 2.87 9.60
N ALA A 160 -1.58 3.39 8.75
CA ALA A 160 -2.31 4.63 9.02
C ALA A 160 -3.24 4.50 10.24
N MET A 161 -3.88 3.34 10.44
CA MET A 161 -4.68 3.04 11.63
C MET A 161 -3.84 3.12 12.90
N ALA A 162 -2.67 2.50 12.94
CA ALA A 162 -1.76 2.57 14.09
C ALA A 162 -1.36 4.02 14.40
N GLN A 163 -1.04 4.83 13.39
CA GLN A 163 -0.74 6.26 13.57
C GLN A 163 -1.96 7.07 14.06
N LYS A 164 -3.16 6.77 13.55
CA LYS A 164 -4.39 7.43 14.00
C LYS A 164 -4.75 7.06 15.44
N LEU A 165 -4.56 5.80 15.84
CA LEU A 165 -4.77 5.35 17.22
C LEU A 165 -3.76 5.97 18.21
N THR A 166 -2.58 6.36 17.75
CA THR A 166 -1.51 6.96 18.58
C THR A 166 -1.54 8.49 18.55
N PHE A 167 -1.65 9.10 17.35
CA PHE A 167 -1.52 10.54 17.16
C PHE A 167 -2.77 11.22 16.59
N GLY A 168 -3.80 10.46 16.23
CA GLY A 168 -5.00 10.97 15.56
C GLY A 168 -4.82 11.26 14.07
N GLN A 169 -3.60 11.31 13.56
CA GLN A 169 -3.29 11.57 12.15
C GLN A 169 -1.91 11.02 11.75
N PRO A 170 -1.74 10.69 10.45
CA PRO A 170 -0.44 10.22 9.95
C PRO A 170 0.62 11.33 9.93
N GLY A 171 1.88 10.93 10.13
CA GLY A 171 3.07 11.76 9.95
C GLY A 171 4.17 10.97 9.24
N GLY A 172 5.12 11.67 8.63
CA GLY A 172 6.25 11.08 7.92
C GLY A 172 7.60 11.71 8.31
N PRO A 173 8.73 11.01 8.03
CA PRO A 173 10.05 11.52 8.40
C PRO A 173 10.47 12.72 7.55
N ASP A 174 11.03 13.74 8.19
CA ASP A 174 11.73 14.82 7.48
C ASP A 174 13.16 14.41 7.16
N LEU A 175 13.35 13.68 6.09
CA LEU A 175 14.66 13.16 5.66
C LEU A 175 15.70 14.26 5.34
N LYS A 176 15.24 15.49 5.11
CA LYS A 176 16.13 16.61 4.79
C LYS A 176 16.88 17.12 6.02
N ASN A 177 16.23 17.12 7.16
CA ASN A 177 16.72 17.79 8.35
C ASN A 177 17.03 16.82 9.52
N THR A 178 16.61 15.55 9.44
CA THR A 178 16.87 14.59 10.51
C THR A 178 18.34 14.31 10.71
N ARG A 179 18.76 14.10 11.96
CA ARG A 179 20.14 13.76 12.37
C ARG A 179 20.29 12.31 12.77
N CYS A 180 19.18 11.64 13.14
CA CYS A 180 19.13 10.21 13.37
C CYS A 180 17.88 9.65 12.70
N LEU A 181 18.05 8.73 11.75
CA LEU A 181 16.95 8.07 11.06
C LEU A 181 16.87 6.60 11.49
N LEU A 182 15.73 6.21 12.04
CA LEU A 182 15.37 4.82 12.30
C LEU A 182 14.48 4.34 11.16
N VAL A 183 15.01 3.49 10.29
CA VAL A 183 14.25 2.86 9.20
C VAL A 183 13.69 1.54 9.69
N TRP A 184 12.37 1.40 9.70
CA TRP A 184 11.71 0.19 10.18
C TRP A 184 11.09 -0.60 9.04
N SER A 185 11.68 -1.75 8.73
CA SER A 185 11.25 -2.72 7.70
C SER A 185 11.03 -2.10 6.31
N ALA A 186 11.77 -1.04 5.96
CA ALA A 186 11.70 -0.37 4.67
C ALA A 186 13.02 -0.47 3.91
N ASN A 187 12.92 -0.71 2.58
CA ASN A 187 14.09 -0.75 1.70
C ASN A 187 13.93 0.25 0.54
N PRO A 188 14.19 1.56 0.77
CA PRO A 188 14.04 2.61 -0.23
C PRO A 188 14.86 2.38 -1.50
N PHE A 189 16.01 1.72 -1.41
CA PHE A 189 16.84 1.41 -2.58
C PHE A 189 16.13 0.49 -3.61
N TYR A 190 15.16 -0.31 -3.16
CA TYR A 190 14.33 -1.12 -4.06
C TYR A 190 12.99 -0.46 -4.39
N THR A 191 12.49 0.40 -3.49
CA THR A 191 11.09 0.83 -3.55
C THR A 191 10.90 2.30 -3.86
N ASN A 192 11.83 3.17 -3.47
CA ASN A 192 11.69 4.63 -3.59
C ASN A 192 13.04 5.33 -3.82
N PRO A 193 13.47 5.52 -5.08
CA PRO A 193 14.75 6.16 -5.40
C PRO A 193 14.90 7.58 -4.83
N GLY A 194 13.80 8.30 -4.64
CA GLY A 194 13.81 9.64 -4.04
C GLY A 194 14.24 9.59 -2.56
N ASN A 195 13.65 8.68 -1.80
CA ASN A 195 14.01 8.46 -0.40
C ASN A 195 15.43 7.87 -0.27
N ALA A 196 15.82 6.92 -1.14
CA ALA A 196 17.18 6.39 -1.16
C ALA A 196 18.21 7.51 -1.34
N ARG A 197 17.99 8.42 -2.30
CA ARG A 197 18.85 9.59 -2.51
C ARG A 197 18.85 10.54 -1.30
N ALA A 198 17.70 10.74 -0.65
CA ALA A 198 17.62 11.59 0.55
C ALA A 198 18.42 10.99 1.72
N ILE A 199 18.39 9.67 1.89
CA ILE A 199 19.21 8.95 2.89
C ILE A 199 20.69 9.12 2.58
N LEU A 200 21.14 8.91 1.34
CA LEU A 200 22.55 9.11 0.96
C LEU A 200 23.02 10.54 1.28
N LYS A 201 22.25 11.55 0.89
CA LYS A 201 22.55 12.94 1.23
C LYS A 201 22.53 13.21 2.74
N GLY A 202 21.67 12.52 3.48
CA GLY A 202 21.66 12.55 4.95
C GLY A 202 22.97 11.99 5.52
N ARG A 203 23.40 10.83 5.02
CA ARG A 203 24.68 10.20 5.43
C ARG A 203 25.90 11.11 5.14
N GLU A 204 25.92 11.75 3.98
CA GLU A 204 26.98 12.75 3.64
C GLU A 204 27.02 13.91 4.66
N ARG A 205 25.89 14.28 5.27
CA ARG A 205 25.81 15.29 6.33
C ARG A 205 26.08 14.76 7.74
N GLY A 206 26.44 13.47 7.88
CA GLY A 206 26.67 12.82 9.18
C GLY A 206 25.43 12.30 9.89
N MET A 207 24.28 12.19 9.21
CA MET A 207 23.07 11.56 9.77
C MET A 207 23.36 10.12 10.19
N LYS A 208 22.98 9.76 11.41
CA LYS A 208 23.03 8.39 11.90
C LYS A 208 21.87 7.57 11.35
N LEU A 209 22.13 6.30 11.07
CA LEU A 209 21.16 5.41 10.46
C LEU A 209 21.04 4.11 11.24
N ILE A 210 19.87 3.86 11.80
CA ILE A 210 19.49 2.58 12.42
C ILE A 210 18.50 1.91 11.48
N VAL A 211 18.68 0.62 11.19
CA VAL A 211 17.78 -0.14 10.33
C VAL A 211 17.29 -1.39 11.01
N VAL A 212 16.00 -1.55 11.11
CA VAL A 212 15.30 -2.77 11.55
C VAL A 212 14.79 -3.47 10.31
N ASP A 213 15.35 -4.61 9.96
CA ASP A 213 14.91 -5.43 8.82
C ASP A 213 15.37 -6.89 9.05
N PRO A 214 14.50 -7.89 8.88
CA PRO A 214 14.88 -9.30 9.03
C PRO A 214 15.88 -9.77 7.96
N ARG A 215 16.09 -9.00 6.90
CA ARG A 215 16.97 -9.35 5.79
C ARG A 215 18.13 -8.39 5.66
N GLU A 216 19.22 -8.89 5.11
CA GLU A 216 20.28 -8.02 4.59
C GLU A 216 19.85 -7.37 3.28
N THR A 217 19.90 -6.05 3.23
CA THR A 217 19.43 -5.23 2.12
C THR A 217 20.43 -4.10 1.82
N PRO A 218 20.38 -3.44 0.66
CA PRO A 218 21.20 -2.25 0.43
C PRO A 218 20.98 -1.14 1.47
N THR A 219 19.83 -1.09 2.13
CA THR A 219 19.57 -0.13 3.21
C THR A 219 20.31 -0.53 4.49
N THR A 220 20.30 -1.82 4.86
CA THR A 220 21.02 -2.32 6.05
C THR A 220 22.52 -2.21 5.90
N ALA A 221 23.05 -2.37 4.69
CA ALA A 221 24.49 -2.21 4.41
C ALA A 221 25.02 -0.79 4.68
N LEU A 222 24.15 0.22 4.76
CA LEU A 222 24.51 1.60 5.07
C LEU A 222 24.28 1.96 6.55
N ALA A 223 23.72 1.05 7.35
CA ALA A 223 23.36 1.33 8.73
C ALA A 223 24.58 1.45 9.65
N ASP A 224 24.52 2.38 10.62
CA ASP A 224 25.42 2.37 11.78
C ASP A 224 25.06 1.20 12.71
N ILE A 225 23.76 0.87 12.82
CA ILE A 225 23.27 -0.28 13.58
C ILE A 225 22.18 -0.99 12.76
N HIS A 226 22.39 -2.28 12.48
CA HIS A 226 21.38 -3.18 11.91
C HIS A 226 20.81 -4.09 13.00
N LEU A 227 19.47 -4.10 13.13
CA LEU A 227 18.69 -4.91 14.03
C LEU A 227 17.92 -5.97 13.22
N PRO A 228 18.47 -7.20 13.07
CA PRO A 228 17.86 -8.26 12.27
C PRO A 228 16.72 -8.95 13.04
N VAL A 229 15.58 -8.28 13.16
CA VAL A 229 14.42 -8.72 13.96
C VAL A 229 13.80 -10.01 13.40
N ARG A 230 13.43 -10.94 14.27
CA ARG A 230 12.60 -12.11 13.91
C ARG A 230 11.25 -11.62 13.39
N PRO A 231 10.77 -12.08 12.21
CA PRO A 231 9.48 -11.65 11.68
C PRO A 231 8.32 -11.82 12.67
N GLY A 232 7.53 -10.76 12.87
CA GLY A 232 6.39 -10.75 13.78
C GLY A 232 6.67 -10.32 15.20
N THR A 233 7.94 -10.01 15.54
CA THR A 233 8.33 -9.58 16.89
C THR A 233 8.71 -8.10 16.98
N ASP A 234 8.32 -7.32 16.00
CA ASP A 234 8.60 -5.88 15.89
C ASP A 234 8.14 -5.09 17.13
N GLY A 235 6.94 -5.43 17.66
CA GLY A 235 6.41 -4.81 18.88
C GLY A 235 7.28 -5.08 20.09
N ALA A 236 7.77 -6.32 20.27
CA ALA A 236 8.67 -6.66 21.38
C ALA A 236 9.98 -5.87 21.29
N LEU A 237 10.56 -5.73 20.09
CA LEU A 237 11.76 -4.91 19.86
C LEU A 237 11.52 -3.45 20.23
N ALA A 238 10.40 -2.87 19.77
CA ALA A 238 10.05 -1.48 20.06
C ALA A 238 9.82 -1.24 21.56
N LEU A 239 9.13 -2.16 22.24
CA LEU A 239 8.92 -2.10 23.70
C LEU A 239 10.24 -2.24 24.47
N SER A 240 11.18 -3.08 24.01
CA SER A 240 12.51 -3.20 24.63
C SER A 240 13.35 -1.93 24.42
N MET A 241 13.25 -1.29 23.27
CA MET A 241 13.87 0.04 23.07
C MET A 241 13.23 1.10 23.97
N ALA A 242 11.90 1.06 24.15
CA ALA A 242 11.18 1.97 25.05
C ALA A 242 11.57 1.74 26.51
N ASN A 243 11.80 0.49 26.93
CA ASN A 243 12.31 0.15 28.27
C ASN A 243 13.62 0.87 28.55
N VAL A 244 14.60 0.76 27.65
CA VAL A 244 15.90 1.49 27.80
C VAL A 244 15.69 2.99 27.91
N ILE A 245 14.86 3.56 27.03
CA ILE A 245 14.60 5.01 26.98
C ILE A 245 13.97 5.50 28.29
N ILE A 246 13.02 4.74 28.85
CA ILE A 246 12.33 5.11 30.10
C ILE A 246 13.25 4.90 31.29
N HIS A 247 13.90 3.74 31.39
CA HIS A 247 14.77 3.39 32.51
C HIS A 247 15.96 4.35 32.65
N GLU A 248 16.56 4.73 31.54
CA GLU A 248 17.69 5.69 31.50
C GLU A 248 17.23 7.15 31.46
N LYS A 249 15.92 7.40 31.55
CA LYS A 249 15.32 8.77 31.55
C LYS A 249 15.67 9.61 30.33
N LEU A 250 15.81 8.96 29.17
CA LEU A 250 16.13 9.60 27.88
C LEU A 250 14.89 10.15 27.16
N TYR A 251 13.70 9.94 27.70
CA TYR A 251 12.45 10.43 27.13
C TYR A 251 12.27 11.96 27.33
N ASP A 252 11.45 12.58 26.49
CA ASP A 252 11.08 13.98 26.58
C ASP A 252 10.01 14.17 27.65
N ARG A 253 10.43 14.62 28.84
CA ARG A 253 9.55 14.75 30.02
C ARG A 253 8.43 15.76 29.81
N ASP A 254 8.71 16.86 29.07
CA ASP A 254 7.69 17.89 28.81
C ASP A 254 6.62 17.36 27.86
N PHE A 255 7.03 16.73 26.76
CA PHE A 255 6.10 16.13 25.81
C PHE A 255 5.26 15.05 26.47
N VAL A 256 5.89 14.12 27.18
CA VAL A 256 5.22 12.99 27.84
C VAL A 256 4.26 13.48 28.92
N GLY A 257 4.68 14.39 29.78
CA GLY A 257 3.87 14.87 30.90
C GLY A 257 2.70 15.74 30.46
N ASN A 258 2.90 16.62 29.48
CA ASN A 258 1.89 17.62 29.10
C ASN A 258 1.05 17.23 27.89
N HIS A 259 1.56 16.34 27.01
CA HIS A 259 0.95 16.10 25.70
C HIS A 259 0.64 14.62 25.42
N SER A 260 0.80 13.72 26.41
CA SER A 260 0.44 12.31 26.27
C SER A 260 -0.69 11.87 27.21
N TYR A 261 -1.26 10.70 26.92
CA TYR A 261 -2.27 10.02 27.73
C TYR A 261 -1.85 8.56 27.94
N GLY A 262 -1.96 8.06 29.17
CA GLY A 262 -1.71 6.67 29.53
C GLY A 262 -0.23 6.29 29.65
N PHE A 263 0.66 7.27 29.91
CA PHE A 263 2.09 7.01 30.04
C PHE A 263 2.43 6.15 31.25
N GLU A 264 1.76 6.34 32.39
CA GLU A 264 1.99 5.58 33.60
C GLU A 264 1.74 4.08 33.37
N ASP A 265 0.56 3.74 32.82
CA ASP A 265 0.19 2.35 32.49
C ASP A 265 1.17 1.77 31.44
N TYR A 266 1.57 2.57 30.45
CA TYR A 266 2.54 2.16 29.44
C TYR A 266 3.92 1.93 30.05
N SER A 267 4.39 2.82 30.91
CA SER A 267 5.69 2.70 31.58
C SER A 267 5.76 1.46 32.47
N GLU A 268 4.67 1.14 33.18
CA GLU A 268 4.56 -0.10 33.97
C GLU A 268 4.63 -1.34 33.07
N TYR A 269 3.86 -1.36 32.00
CA TYR A 269 3.84 -2.48 31.03
C TYR A 269 5.22 -2.71 30.40
N VAL A 270 5.91 -1.64 29.99
CA VAL A 270 7.21 -1.70 29.31
C VAL A 270 8.32 -2.26 30.20
N GLN A 271 8.20 -2.21 31.53
CA GLN A 271 9.20 -2.78 32.45
C GLN A 271 9.46 -4.28 32.23
N HIS A 272 8.49 -5.00 31.68
CA HIS A 272 8.62 -6.43 31.36
C HIS A 272 9.48 -6.71 30.11
N PHE A 273 9.84 -5.69 29.35
CA PHE A 273 10.59 -5.80 28.10
C PHE A 273 12.02 -5.30 28.26
N THR A 274 12.82 -5.93 29.14
CA THR A 274 14.26 -5.59 29.23
C THR A 274 14.98 -5.93 27.92
N PRO A 275 16.17 -5.36 27.64
CA PRO A 275 16.94 -5.73 26.46
C PRO A 275 17.19 -7.23 26.31
N GLU A 276 17.40 -7.95 27.42
CA GLU A 276 17.60 -9.42 27.44
C GLU A 276 16.30 -10.15 27.07
N LYS A 277 15.16 -9.69 27.57
CA LYS A 277 13.85 -10.23 27.14
C LYS A 277 13.59 -9.91 25.66
N GLY A 278 14.00 -8.73 25.22
CA GLY A 278 14.00 -8.35 23.80
C GLY A 278 14.82 -9.30 22.94
N GLU A 279 16.04 -9.67 23.35
CA GLU A 279 16.88 -10.64 22.66
C GLU A 279 16.21 -12.01 22.57
N GLU A 280 15.66 -12.51 23.67
CA GLU A 280 14.92 -13.79 23.70
C GLU A 280 13.79 -13.82 22.66
N LEU A 281 12.94 -12.79 22.65
CA LEU A 281 11.76 -12.71 21.80
C LEU A 281 12.11 -12.42 20.33
N THR A 282 13.06 -11.54 20.08
CA THR A 282 13.31 -10.98 18.75
C THR A 282 14.53 -11.57 18.03
N GLY A 283 15.44 -12.20 18.77
CA GLY A 283 16.73 -12.67 18.28
C GLY A 283 17.76 -11.54 18.06
N VAL A 284 17.42 -10.30 18.38
CA VAL A 284 18.34 -9.15 18.28
C VAL A 284 19.16 -9.07 19.59
N PRO A 285 20.50 -9.02 19.54
CA PRO A 285 21.33 -8.95 20.75
C PRO A 285 20.97 -7.77 21.66
N ALA A 286 20.91 -7.98 22.97
CA ALA A 286 20.50 -7.01 23.98
C ALA A 286 21.35 -5.73 23.96
N ASP A 287 22.66 -5.88 23.70
CA ASP A 287 23.59 -4.75 23.55
C ASP A 287 23.23 -3.87 22.34
N LYS A 288 22.84 -4.47 21.21
CA LYS A 288 22.39 -3.74 20.00
C LYS A 288 21.05 -3.03 20.24
N ILE A 289 20.11 -3.65 20.95
CA ILE A 289 18.83 -3.01 21.33
C ILE A 289 19.14 -1.76 22.16
N THR A 290 20.00 -1.89 23.17
CA THR A 290 20.41 -0.78 24.06
C THR A 290 21.11 0.33 23.28
N GLN A 291 22.07 -0.01 22.42
CA GLN A 291 22.78 0.97 21.58
C GLN A 291 21.83 1.73 20.65
N ALA A 292 20.92 1.04 20.00
CA ALA A 292 19.94 1.62 19.07
C ALA A 292 18.98 2.57 19.82
N ALA A 293 18.47 2.15 20.97
CA ALA A 293 17.58 2.97 21.81
C ALA A 293 18.27 4.27 22.26
N ARG A 294 19.50 4.17 22.78
CA ARG A 294 20.31 5.34 23.19
C ARG A 294 20.61 6.26 22.01
N MET A 295 21.02 5.70 20.85
CA MET A 295 21.31 6.48 19.66
C MET A 295 20.08 7.25 19.18
N TYR A 296 18.92 6.60 19.09
CA TYR A 296 17.67 7.22 18.65
C TYR A 296 17.18 8.32 19.61
N ALA A 297 17.26 8.08 20.92
CA ALA A 297 16.77 9.01 21.92
C ALA A 297 17.68 10.23 22.14
N SER A 298 19.01 10.07 21.94
CA SER A 298 19.99 11.11 22.28
C SER A 298 20.35 12.00 21.09
N ILE A 299 20.30 11.50 19.86
CA ILE A 299 20.66 12.30 18.66
C ILE A 299 19.40 12.93 18.08
N LYS A 300 19.17 14.19 18.39
CA LYS A 300 17.97 14.96 17.98
C LYS A 300 18.30 16.02 16.92
N PRO A 301 17.36 16.34 16.00
CA PRO A 301 16.08 15.66 15.81
C PRO A 301 16.23 14.27 15.22
N ALA A 302 15.40 13.34 15.64
CA ALA A 302 15.33 11.98 15.12
C ALA A 302 14.00 11.70 14.45
N ALA A 303 13.99 10.80 13.49
CA ALA A 303 12.77 10.42 12.79
C ALA A 303 12.68 8.90 12.60
N ILE A 304 11.45 8.38 12.55
CA ILE A 304 11.18 6.99 12.14
C ILE A 304 10.63 6.99 10.72
N MET A 305 11.25 6.21 9.83
CA MET A 305 10.72 5.88 8.52
C MET A 305 10.03 4.51 8.58
N PRO A 306 8.71 4.45 8.72
CA PRO A 306 7.99 3.19 8.65
C PRO A 306 7.91 2.70 7.21
N SER A 307 7.77 1.40 7.04
CA SER A 307 7.33 0.82 5.76
C SER A 307 5.82 0.93 5.60
N ALA A 308 5.33 0.69 4.38
CA ALA A 308 3.89 0.73 4.12
C ALA A 308 3.14 -0.42 4.82
N SER A 309 3.69 -1.64 4.84
CA SER A 309 2.96 -2.82 5.26
C SER A 309 3.75 -3.94 5.94
N PRO A 310 5.07 -4.07 5.85
CA PRO A 310 5.74 -5.26 6.40
C PRO A 310 5.42 -5.56 7.87
N VAL A 311 5.41 -4.55 8.74
CA VAL A 311 5.12 -4.71 10.18
C VAL A 311 3.63 -5.03 10.45
N VAL A 312 2.71 -4.54 9.61
CA VAL A 312 1.27 -4.83 9.78
C VAL A 312 0.83 -6.14 9.10
N HIS A 313 1.71 -6.80 8.35
CA HIS A 313 1.44 -8.13 7.80
C HIS A 313 1.77 -9.26 8.79
N HIS A 314 1.33 -9.08 10.02
CA HIS A 314 1.38 -10.06 11.11
C HIS A 314 0.03 -10.05 11.83
N THR A 315 -0.29 -11.13 12.53
CA THR A 315 -1.55 -11.23 13.29
C THR A 315 -1.62 -10.33 14.53
N ASN A 316 -0.54 -9.61 14.83
CA ASN A 316 -0.42 -8.58 15.87
C ASN A 316 0.06 -7.23 15.28
N GLY A 317 -0.17 -7.01 14.00
CA GLY A 317 0.51 -5.99 13.21
C GLY A 317 0.22 -4.55 13.64
N VAL A 318 -1.03 -4.21 13.96
CA VAL A 318 -1.39 -2.84 14.41
C VAL A 318 -0.73 -2.51 15.74
N GLN A 319 -0.75 -3.44 16.70
CA GLN A 319 -0.12 -3.25 18.00
C GLN A 319 1.41 -3.14 17.88
N ASN A 320 2.03 -3.93 16.99
CA ASN A 320 3.46 -3.79 16.68
C ASN A 320 3.80 -2.38 16.20
N TYR A 321 3.03 -1.80 15.27
CA TYR A 321 3.30 -0.44 14.82
C TYR A 321 2.95 0.63 15.84
N ARG A 322 1.96 0.43 16.68
CA ARG A 322 1.69 1.35 17.79
C ARG A 322 2.91 1.45 18.70
N ALA A 323 3.48 0.30 19.10
CA ALA A 323 4.70 0.26 19.91
C ALA A 323 5.88 1.00 19.22
N VAL A 324 6.03 0.85 17.90
CA VAL A 324 7.06 1.59 17.14
C VAL A 324 6.79 3.09 17.14
N PHE A 325 5.54 3.52 16.95
CA PHE A 325 5.20 4.94 16.91
C PHE A 325 5.26 5.60 18.30
N ASP A 326 5.07 4.84 19.37
CA ASP A 326 5.25 5.33 20.74
C ASP A 326 6.68 5.83 21.00
N LEU A 327 7.69 5.29 20.31
CA LEU A 327 9.07 5.79 20.39
C LEU A 327 9.18 7.25 19.92
N ILE A 328 8.35 7.68 18.95
CA ILE A 328 8.31 9.08 18.48
C ILE A 328 7.80 9.99 19.58
N GLY A 329 6.72 9.59 20.25
CA GLY A 329 6.14 10.33 21.37
C GLY A 329 7.06 10.37 22.58
N LEU A 330 7.63 9.21 22.99
CA LEU A 330 8.59 9.16 24.08
C LEU A 330 9.74 10.14 23.92
N THR A 331 10.25 10.31 22.71
CA THR A 331 11.41 11.16 22.45
C THR A 331 11.07 12.57 22.02
N GLY A 332 9.78 12.96 21.96
CA GLY A 332 9.33 14.29 21.55
C GLY A 332 9.62 14.64 20.10
N ASN A 333 9.86 13.62 19.25
CA ASN A 333 10.19 13.82 17.83
C ASN A 333 8.94 13.94 16.93
N TYR A 334 7.79 14.32 17.47
CA TYR A 334 6.55 14.48 16.74
C TYR A 334 6.30 15.93 16.34
N ASP A 335 5.92 16.12 15.09
CA ASP A 335 5.55 17.41 14.46
C ASP A 335 6.62 18.51 14.64
N ILE A 336 7.90 18.13 14.49
CA ILE A 336 9.05 19.02 14.47
C ILE A 336 9.87 18.84 13.20
N ILE A 337 10.59 19.89 12.80
CA ILE A 337 11.54 19.81 11.67
C ILE A 337 12.65 18.82 12.02
N GLY A 338 12.91 17.89 11.11
CA GLY A 338 13.87 16.79 11.31
C GLY A 338 13.33 15.60 12.10
N GLY A 339 12.11 15.68 12.65
CA GLY A 339 11.38 14.58 13.27
C GLY A 339 10.35 13.95 12.32
N ASN A 340 9.31 13.35 12.89
CA ASN A 340 8.14 12.89 12.15
C ASN A 340 7.16 14.07 12.00
N PHE A 341 7.23 14.70 10.85
CA PHE A 341 6.53 15.94 10.56
C PHE A 341 5.14 15.67 9.99
N VAL A 342 4.14 16.38 10.47
CA VAL A 342 2.75 16.21 10.04
C VAL A 342 2.42 17.19 8.93
N VAL A 343 2.05 16.66 7.77
CA VAL A 343 1.51 17.43 6.65
C VAL A 343 0.02 17.15 6.56
N PRO A 344 -0.86 18.16 6.53
CA PRO A 344 -2.28 17.94 6.35
C PRO A 344 -2.56 17.13 5.08
N ALA A 345 -3.42 16.15 5.17
CA ALA A 345 -3.94 15.48 4.01
C ALA A 345 -4.90 16.42 3.29
N SER A 346 -4.59 16.76 2.04
CA SER A 346 -5.46 17.57 1.19
C SER A 346 -6.10 16.74 0.08
N PHE A 347 -5.59 15.54 -0.14
CA PHE A 347 -6.04 14.60 -1.14
C PHE A 347 -5.96 13.18 -0.59
N LEU A 348 -6.91 12.31 -0.94
CA LEU A 348 -6.94 10.90 -0.52
C LEU A 348 -5.63 10.15 -0.84
N HIS A 349 -4.91 10.61 -1.84
CA HIS A 349 -3.75 9.91 -2.39
C HIS A 349 -2.44 10.65 -2.28
N ALA A 350 -2.45 11.90 -1.81
CA ALA A 350 -1.24 12.63 -1.54
C ALA A 350 -1.45 13.65 -0.41
N PRO A 351 -0.64 13.61 0.65
CA PRO A 351 -0.52 14.74 1.53
C PRO A 351 -0.02 15.91 0.69
N GLY A 352 -0.73 17.00 0.69
CA GLY A 352 -0.36 18.18 -0.08
C GLY A 352 -0.77 19.46 0.63
N LEU A 353 -0.15 20.57 0.28
CA LEU A 353 -0.53 21.88 0.76
C LEU A 353 -1.60 22.54 -0.12
N ILE A 354 -2.40 21.71 -0.79
CA ILE A 354 -3.44 22.14 -1.72
C ILE A 354 -4.78 21.93 -1.04
N LEU A 355 -5.57 22.99 -0.94
CA LEU A 355 -6.91 22.91 -0.41
C LEU A 355 -7.84 22.21 -1.40
N THR A 356 -8.57 21.21 -0.93
CA THR A 356 -9.54 20.47 -1.74
C THR A 356 -10.79 20.17 -0.92
N ARG A 357 -11.88 19.84 -1.60
CA ARG A 357 -13.10 19.28 -1.01
C ARG A 357 -13.39 17.86 -1.52
N GLU A 358 -12.32 17.08 -1.72
CA GLU A 358 -12.46 15.70 -2.17
C GLU A 358 -13.30 14.86 -1.21
N HIS A 359 -13.19 15.09 0.09
CA HIS A 359 -14.00 14.38 1.09
C HIS A 359 -15.51 14.58 0.86
N GLU A 360 -15.93 15.80 0.56
CA GLU A 360 -17.33 16.11 0.21
C GLU A 360 -17.73 15.50 -1.13
N PHE A 361 -16.77 15.39 -2.07
CA PHE A 361 -17.01 14.76 -3.36
C PHE A 361 -17.34 13.28 -3.23
N ILE A 362 -16.61 12.54 -2.40
CA ILE A 362 -16.75 11.07 -2.31
C ILE A 362 -17.97 10.61 -1.52
N GLN A 363 -18.55 11.44 -0.65
CA GLN A 363 -19.66 11.08 0.21
C GLN A 363 -20.94 11.76 -0.24
N THR A 364 -21.83 11.02 -0.90
CA THR A 364 -23.09 11.54 -1.44
C THR A 364 -24.27 11.40 -0.48
N ARG A 365 -24.12 10.60 0.58
CA ARG A 365 -25.12 10.37 1.63
C ARG A 365 -24.48 9.98 2.96
N PRO A 366 -25.14 10.18 4.10
CA PRO A 366 -24.64 9.72 5.40
C PRO A 366 -24.50 8.20 5.47
N TRP A 367 -23.46 7.71 6.15
CA TRP A 367 -23.28 6.27 6.40
C TRP A 367 -24.44 5.64 7.19
N SER A 368 -25.09 6.41 8.06
CA SER A 368 -26.24 5.95 8.84
C SER A 368 -27.47 5.56 8.00
N GLU A 369 -27.50 5.98 6.74
CA GLU A 369 -28.58 5.65 5.79
C GLU A 369 -28.22 4.45 4.90
N MET A 370 -27.07 3.84 5.13
CA MET A 370 -26.55 2.71 4.34
C MET A 370 -26.47 1.45 5.19
N ALA A 371 -26.53 0.28 4.55
CA ALA A 371 -26.25 -1.00 5.21
C ALA A 371 -24.80 -1.02 5.77
N PRO A 372 -24.52 -1.87 6.78
CA PRO A 372 -23.15 -2.04 7.27
C PRO A 372 -22.20 -2.46 6.14
N ARG A 373 -21.00 -1.89 6.14
CA ARG A 373 -19.95 -2.24 5.17
C ARG A 373 -19.45 -3.68 5.36
N VAL A 374 -19.01 -4.34 4.31
CA VAL A 374 -18.34 -5.65 4.39
C VAL A 374 -17.25 -5.62 5.46
N GLY A 375 -17.33 -6.56 6.42
CA GLY A 375 -16.38 -6.72 7.51
C GLY A 375 -16.56 -5.76 8.69
N ALA A 376 -17.60 -4.92 8.74
CA ALA A 376 -17.82 -3.96 9.81
C ALA A 376 -17.94 -4.63 11.19
N ASP A 377 -18.66 -5.73 11.30
CA ASP A 377 -18.85 -6.46 12.56
C ASP A 377 -17.56 -7.13 13.06
N ARG A 378 -16.80 -7.66 12.12
CA ARG A 378 -15.56 -8.36 12.45
C ARG A 378 -14.41 -7.39 12.78
N PHE A 379 -14.32 -6.26 12.07
CA PHE A 379 -13.27 -5.26 12.17
C PHE A 379 -13.83 -3.86 12.48
N PRO A 380 -14.50 -3.68 13.63
CA PRO A 380 -15.16 -2.41 13.95
C PRO A 380 -14.20 -1.23 14.05
N VAL A 381 -12.96 -1.46 14.51
CA VAL A 381 -11.93 -0.41 14.58
C VAL A 381 -11.52 0.07 13.17
N TRP A 382 -11.56 -0.80 12.17
CA TRP A 382 -11.35 -0.41 10.77
C TRP A 382 -12.39 0.62 10.33
N VAL A 383 -13.65 0.38 10.65
CA VAL A 383 -14.74 1.29 10.33
C VAL A 383 -14.65 2.60 11.11
N ASP A 384 -14.42 2.50 12.43
CA ASP A 384 -14.37 3.67 13.33
C ASP A 384 -13.21 4.63 13.04
N VAL A 385 -12.04 4.08 12.67
CA VAL A 385 -10.81 4.87 12.53
C VAL A 385 -10.55 5.28 11.08
N LEU A 386 -10.92 4.46 10.11
CA LEU A 386 -10.58 4.71 8.70
C LEU A 386 -11.74 5.23 7.86
N ASP A 387 -12.99 5.04 8.29
CA ASP A 387 -14.24 5.63 7.79
C ASP A 387 -14.42 5.80 6.26
N GLU A 388 -13.65 5.15 5.43
CA GLU A 388 -13.63 5.42 3.99
C GLU A 388 -13.94 4.20 3.11
N GLU A 389 -13.65 2.98 3.58
CA GLU A 389 -13.75 1.77 2.78
C GLU A 389 -14.11 0.54 3.63
N ALA A 390 -14.72 -0.45 3.00
CA ALA A 390 -14.99 -1.74 3.61
C ALA A 390 -13.70 -2.59 3.72
N GLN A 391 -13.68 -3.58 4.62
CA GLN A 391 -12.51 -4.45 4.80
C GLN A 391 -12.54 -5.62 3.80
N ALA A 392 -11.71 -5.51 2.76
CA ALA A 392 -11.73 -6.46 1.64
C ALA A 392 -11.42 -7.91 2.03
N MET A 393 -10.62 -8.15 3.08
CA MET A 393 -10.29 -9.52 3.51
C MET A 393 -11.50 -10.28 4.05
N HIS A 394 -12.58 -9.58 4.39
CA HIS A 394 -13.84 -10.23 4.79
C HIS A 394 -14.71 -10.68 3.60
N LEU A 395 -14.43 -10.19 2.40
CA LEU A 395 -15.21 -10.48 1.20
C LEU A 395 -15.47 -11.99 0.97
N PRO A 396 -14.45 -12.89 1.00
CA PRO A 396 -14.69 -14.31 0.78
C PRO A 396 -15.63 -14.95 1.80
N PHE A 397 -15.60 -14.47 3.04
CA PHE A 397 -16.44 -14.97 4.13
C PHE A 397 -17.90 -14.58 3.91
N GLN A 398 -18.15 -13.30 3.63
CA GLN A 398 -19.50 -12.80 3.41
C GLN A 398 -20.13 -13.35 2.13
N ILE A 399 -19.38 -13.54 1.05
CA ILE A 399 -19.91 -14.20 -0.16
C ILE A 399 -20.39 -15.63 0.15
N ARG A 400 -19.65 -16.37 1.01
CA ARG A 400 -20.02 -17.74 1.36
C ARG A 400 -21.18 -17.84 2.35
N SER A 401 -21.21 -16.96 3.35
CA SER A 401 -22.24 -16.97 4.39
C SER A 401 -23.55 -16.31 3.96
N GLY A 402 -23.47 -15.28 3.12
CA GLY A 402 -24.62 -14.42 2.80
C GLY A 402 -25.01 -13.46 3.91
N GLU A 403 -24.23 -13.38 4.99
CA GLU A 403 -24.54 -12.58 6.16
C GLU A 403 -23.60 -11.35 6.27
N PRO A 404 -24.08 -10.20 6.71
CA PRO A 404 -25.46 -9.86 7.12
C PRO A 404 -26.43 -9.63 5.95
N TYR A 405 -25.96 -9.65 4.73
CA TYR A 405 -26.72 -9.59 3.48
C TYR A 405 -25.92 -10.26 2.37
N PRO A 406 -26.59 -10.81 1.33
CA PRO A 406 -25.91 -11.52 0.27
C PRO A 406 -25.10 -10.57 -0.63
N LEU A 407 -23.89 -10.97 -1.00
CA LEU A 407 -23.10 -10.29 -2.02
C LEU A 407 -23.31 -11.02 -3.35
N LYS A 408 -23.74 -10.30 -4.38
CA LYS A 408 -24.21 -10.88 -5.65
C LYS A 408 -23.39 -10.44 -6.86
N ALA A 409 -22.91 -9.20 -6.89
CA ALA A 409 -22.11 -8.71 -8.00
C ALA A 409 -20.86 -7.97 -7.55
N LEU A 410 -19.83 -7.99 -8.41
CA LEU A 410 -18.57 -7.32 -8.21
C LEU A 410 -18.10 -6.65 -9.50
N ILE A 411 -17.69 -5.39 -9.43
CA ILE A 411 -16.83 -4.78 -10.44
C ILE A 411 -15.48 -4.45 -9.84
N GLY A 412 -14.40 -5.03 -10.41
CA GLY A 412 -13.02 -4.82 -9.99
C GLY A 412 -12.22 -4.02 -11.03
N PHE A 413 -11.59 -2.94 -10.60
CA PHE A 413 -10.64 -2.18 -11.42
C PHE A 413 -9.22 -2.59 -11.05
N GLY A 414 -8.58 -3.44 -11.84
CA GLY A 414 -7.26 -3.99 -11.57
C GLY A 414 -7.23 -4.92 -10.36
N MET A 415 -8.29 -5.68 -10.13
CA MET A 415 -8.34 -6.70 -9.08
C MET A 415 -7.43 -7.88 -9.45
N ASN A 416 -6.65 -8.35 -8.47
CA ASN A 416 -5.80 -9.52 -8.65
C ASN A 416 -5.89 -10.42 -7.40
N TYR A 417 -6.57 -11.55 -7.52
CA TYR A 417 -6.80 -12.47 -6.41
C TYR A 417 -5.50 -13.07 -5.83
N ARG A 418 -4.42 -13.14 -6.61
CA ARG A 418 -3.11 -13.63 -6.15
C ARG A 418 -2.41 -12.69 -5.17
N MET A 419 -3.01 -11.52 -4.88
CA MET A 419 -2.53 -10.60 -3.83
C MET A 419 -3.22 -10.84 -2.49
N TRP A 420 -4.14 -11.79 -2.40
CA TRP A 420 -4.93 -12.09 -1.21
C TRP A 420 -4.43 -13.35 -0.51
N PRO A 421 -4.60 -13.47 0.83
CA PRO A 421 -4.40 -14.76 1.50
C PRO A 421 -5.47 -15.74 1.04
N ASP A 422 -5.16 -17.02 1.08
CA ASP A 422 -6.07 -18.06 0.59
C ASP A 422 -6.62 -17.73 -0.80
N SER A 423 -5.70 -17.42 -1.72
CA SER A 423 -6.06 -16.97 -3.08
C SER A 423 -7.00 -17.97 -3.80
N LYS A 424 -6.87 -19.26 -3.51
CA LYS A 424 -7.77 -20.30 -4.00
C LYS A 424 -9.17 -20.17 -3.39
N GLY A 425 -9.29 -20.02 -2.07
CA GLY A 425 -10.58 -19.85 -1.40
C GLY A 425 -11.29 -18.55 -1.77
N LEU A 426 -10.54 -17.49 -2.10
CA LEU A 426 -11.14 -16.28 -2.68
C LEU A 426 -11.73 -16.56 -4.06
N LEU A 427 -10.99 -17.27 -4.94
CA LEU A 427 -11.47 -17.61 -6.28
C LEU A 427 -12.75 -18.44 -6.21
N GLU A 428 -12.76 -19.49 -5.39
CA GLU A 428 -13.93 -20.33 -5.13
C GLU A 428 -15.13 -19.52 -4.58
N SER A 429 -14.87 -18.46 -3.84
CA SER A 429 -15.93 -17.56 -3.34
C SER A 429 -16.47 -16.68 -4.45
N VAL A 430 -15.59 -16.06 -5.25
CA VAL A 430 -15.97 -15.19 -6.39
C VAL A 430 -16.79 -15.98 -7.44
N GLU A 431 -16.53 -17.28 -7.59
CA GLU A 431 -17.33 -18.15 -8.48
C GLU A 431 -18.80 -18.26 -8.06
N LYS A 432 -19.14 -17.96 -6.80
CA LYS A 432 -20.53 -17.97 -6.30
C LYS A 432 -21.28 -16.65 -6.57
N LEU A 433 -20.60 -15.61 -7.05
CA LEU A 433 -21.26 -14.37 -7.45
C LEU A 433 -22.12 -14.60 -8.70
N ASP A 434 -23.27 -13.95 -8.74
CA ASP A 434 -24.16 -13.99 -9.90
C ASP A 434 -23.56 -13.27 -11.10
N PHE A 435 -22.74 -12.20 -10.84
CA PHE A 435 -22.10 -11.43 -11.89
C PHE A 435 -20.76 -10.79 -11.45
N PHE A 436 -19.73 -10.96 -12.28
CA PHE A 436 -18.40 -10.41 -12.01
C PHE A 436 -17.82 -9.70 -13.24
N VAL A 437 -17.38 -8.45 -13.06
CA VAL A 437 -16.71 -7.64 -14.08
C VAL A 437 -15.30 -7.30 -13.61
N ASN A 438 -14.29 -7.46 -14.47
CA ASN A 438 -12.94 -6.97 -14.18
C ASN A 438 -12.41 -6.05 -15.28
N VAL A 439 -11.90 -4.89 -14.87
CA VAL A 439 -11.26 -3.89 -15.74
C VAL A 439 -9.76 -4.03 -15.57
N ASP A 440 -9.02 -4.34 -16.62
CA ASP A 440 -7.57 -4.54 -16.57
C ASP A 440 -6.91 -4.17 -17.90
N ILE A 441 -5.58 -4.09 -17.89
CA ILE A 441 -4.77 -3.86 -19.11
C ILE A 441 -4.46 -5.19 -19.80
N PHE A 442 -4.37 -6.29 -19.02
CA PHE A 442 -3.98 -7.63 -19.47
C PHE A 442 -5.03 -8.68 -19.10
N MET A 443 -5.08 -9.78 -19.87
CA MET A 443 -5.83 -10.97 -19.48
C MET A 443 -5.13 -11.66 -18.31
N THR A 444 -5.51 -11.27 -17.09
CA THR A 444 -5.02 -11.89 -15.85
C THR A 444 -5.84 -13.13 -15.49
N ASP A 445 -5.36 -13.92 -14.54
CA ASP A 445 -6.14 -15.06 -14.05
C ASP A 445 -7.46 -14.60 -13.39
N THR A 446 -7.47 -13.41 -12.77
CA THR A 446 -8.71 -12.81 -12.26
C THR A 446 -9.69 -12.48 -13.39
N CYS A 447 -9.20 -11.93 -14.51
CA CYS A 447 -10.03 -11.68 -15.69
C CYS A 447 -10.66 -12.96 -16.24
N LYS A 448 -9.94 -14.10 -16.22
CA LYS A 448 -10.49 -15.39 -16.69
C LYS A 448 -11.70 -15.85 -15.90
N SER A 449 -11.87 -15.39 -14.66
CA SER A 449 -13.02 -15.69 -13.81
C SER A 449 -14.17 -14.69 -13.95
N ALA A 450 -13.98 -13.57 -14.67
CA ALA A 450 -15.01 -12.57 -14.88
C ALA A 450 -16.03 -12.99 -15.96
N ASP A 451 -17.24 -12.43 -15.88
CA ASP A 451 -18.27 -12.57 -16.91
C ASP A 451 -18.04 -11.55 -18.04
N ILE A 452 -17.57 -10.34 -17.67
CA ILE A 452 -17.16 -9.29 -18.61
C ILE A 452 -15.77 -8.80 -18.24
N VAL A 453 -14.90 -8.65 -19.24
CA VAL A 453 -13.56 -8.05 -19.11
C VAL A 453 -13.50 -6.79 -19.95
N LEU A 454 -13.12 -5.67 -19.32
CA LEU A 454 -13.03 -4.36 -19.98
C LEU A 454 -11.56 -3.93 -20.13
N PRO A 455 -11.13 -3.49 -21.33
CA PRO A 455 -9.77 -3.05 -21.59
C PRO A 455 -9.51 -1.63 -21.06
N ALA A 456 -8.59 -1.51 -20.07
CA ALA A 456 -8.15 -0.22 -19.55
C ALA A 456 -6.94 0.32 -20.33
N CYS A 457 -6.84 1.65 -20.43
CA CYS A 457 -5.64 2.31 -20.95
C CYS A 457 -4.57 2.54 -19.87
N THR A 458 -3.32 2.72 -20.31
CA THR A 458 -2.19 3.04 -19.43
C THR A 458 -2.16 4.52 -19.05
N SER A 459 -1.34 4.91 -18.08
CA SER A 459 -1.24 6.30 -17.61
C SER A 459 -0.74 7.29 -18.67
N VAL A 460 -0.09 6.83 -19.72
CA VAL A 460 0.39 7.70 -20.82
C VAL A 460 -0.65 7.92 -21.91
N GLU A 461 -1.76 7.20 -21.84
CA GLU A 461 -2.88 7.24 -22.80
C GLU A 461 -4.09 8.02 -22.26
N ARG A 462 -4.01 8.55 -21.03
CA ARG A 462 -5.13 9.22 -20.34
C ARG A 462 -4.70 10.46 -19.58
N SER A 463 -5.68 11.26 -19.18
CA SER A 463 -5.48 12.36 -18.23
C SER A 463 -5.57 11.84 -16.80
N GLU A 464 -4.72 12.36 -15.92
CA GLU A 464 -4.67 11.97 -14.51
C GLU A 464 -4.27 13.16 -13.64
N LEU A 465 -5.08 13.49 -12.62
CA LEU A 465 -4.71 14.46 -11.61
C LEU A 465 -3.79 13.82 -10.57
N ARG A 466 -2.69 14.51 -10.28
CA ARG A 466 -1.77 14.09 -9.21
C ARG A 466 -1.33 15.29 -8.38
N CYS A 467 -1.50 15.17 -7.06
CA CYS A 467 -0.94 16.09 -6.08
C CYS A 467 0.25 15.41 -5.37
N TYR A 468 1.27 16.21 -5.08
CA TYR A 468 2.46 15.78 -4.36
C TYR A 468 2.59 16.53 -3.04
N PRO A 469 3.32 15.99 -2.05
CA PRO A 469 3.70 16.77 -0.87
C PRO A 469 4.30 18.13 -1.28
N MET A 470 4.25 19.13 -0.41
CA MET A 470 4.79 20.48 -0.66
C MET A 470 4.10 21.29 -1.77
N GLY A 471 2.88 20.92 -2.15
CA GLY A 471 2.05 21.74 -3.04
C GLY A 471 2.40 21.70 -4.53
N TYR A 472 3.08 20.65 -4.99
CA TYR A 472 3.24 20.41 -6.43
C TYR A 472 2.05 19.62 -6.97
N ILE A 473 1.50 20.06 -8.10
CA ILE A 473 0.34 19.45 -8.76
C ILE A 473 0.59 19.26 -10.23
N ILE A 474 0.15 18.17 -10.80
CA ILE A 474 0.18 17.89 -12.23
C ILE A 474 -1.17 17.31 -12.67
N PHE A 475 -1.67 17.78 -13.80
CA PHE A 475 -2.74 17.15 -14.56
C PHE A 475 -2.13 16.65 -15.86
N THR A 476 -1.83 15.35 -15.92
CA THR A 476 -1.24 14.76 -17.12
C THR A 476 -2.21 14.82 -18.28
N GLN A 477 -1.67 14.90 -19.48
CA GLN A 477 -2.44 14.79 -20.72
C GLN A 477 -1.97 13.55 -21.48
N PRO A 478 -2.82 12.92 -22.30
CA PRO A 478 -2.41 11.77 -23.08
C PRO A 478 -1.18 12.10 -23.94
N ALA A 479 -0.12 11.30 -23.77
CA ALA A 479 1.07 11.41 -24.60
C ALA A 479 0.87 10.74 -25.97
N ILE A 480 0.03 9.72 -26.02
CA ILE A 480 -0.46 9.05 -27.22
C ILE A 480 -1.97 8.79 -27.07
N PRO A 481 -2.72 8.64 -28.15
CA PRO A 481 -4.11 8.17 -28.06
C PRO A 481 -4.19 6.80 -27.38
N PRO A 482 -5.32 6.46 -26.75
CA PRO A 482 -5.58 5.10 -26.30
C PRO A 482 -5.33 4.08 -27.40
N LEU A 483 -4.60 3.00 -27.08
CA LEU A 483 -4.35 1.92 -28.02
C LEU A 483 -5.53 0.96 -28.05
N TYR A 484 -5.87 0.52 -29.26
CA TYR A 484 -7.03 -0.35 -29.50
C TYR A 484 -8.33 0.33 -29.04
N GLU A 485 -9.26 -0.43 -28.46
CA GLU A 485 -10.51 0.08 -27.91
C GLU A 485 -10.42 0.35 -26.39
N SER A 486 -9.19 0.47 -25.84
CA SER A 486 -9.04 0.71 -24.40
C SER A 486 -9.56 2.09 -24.00
N ARG A 487 -10.21 2.17 -22.81
CA ARG A 487 -10.70 3.42 -22.21
C ARG A 487 -10.03 3.68 -20.86
N SER A 488 -10.02 4.93 -20.43
CA SER A 488 -9.57 5.25 -19.09
C SER A 488 -10.56 4.74 -18.04
N ASP A 489 -10.07 4.37 -16.85
CA ASP A 489 -10.93 3.89 -15.77
C ASP A 489 -12.01 4.95 -15.43
N VAL A 490 -11.69 6.24 -15.48
CA VAL A 490 -12.68 7.30 -15.22
C VAL A 490 -13.74 7.39 -16.29
N GLU A 491 -13.41 7.26 -17.58
CA GLU A 491 -14.39 7.20 -18.66
C GLU A 491 -15.36 6.04 -18.45
N ILE A 492 -14.85 4.84 -18.11
CA ILE A 492 -15.67 3.67 -17.80
C ILE A 492 -16.61 3.96 -16.64
N ILE A 493 -16.12 4.59 -15.57
CA ILE A 493 -16.91 4.95 -14.37
C ILE A 493 -18.05 5.92 -14.74
N TYR A 494 -17.76 6.98 -15.49
CA TYR A 494 -18.75 8.00 -15.84
C TYR A 494 -19.79 7.48 -16.82
N GLU A 495 -19.37 6.70 -17.83
CA GLU A 495 -20.29 6.07 -18.78
C GLU A 495 -21.21 5.06 -18.07
N LEU A 496 -20.65 4.23 -17.19
CA LEU A 496 -21.43 3.29 -16.38
C LEU A 496 -22.44 4.03 -15.47
N ALA A 497 -22.05 5.16 -14.87
CA ALA A 497 -22.97 5.98 -14.07
C ALA A 497 -24.19 6.44 -14.90
N GLY A 498 -23.95 6.86 -16.13
CA GLY A 498 -25.02 7.24 -17.07
C GLY A 498 -25.95 6.07 -17.41
N ARG A 499 -25.37 4.86 -17.71
CA ARG A 499 -26.15 3.64 -18.02
C ARG A 499 -26.95 3.12 -16.83
N LEU A 500 -26.43 3.28 -15.60
CA LEU A 500 -27.14 2.96 -14.36
C LEU A 500 -28.29 3.92 -14.05
N GLY A 501 -28.42 5.03 -14.80
CA GLY A 501 -29.47 6.03 -14.58
C GLY A 501 -29.28 6.83 -13.31
N LEU A 502 -28.06 7.02 -12.81
CA LEU A 502 -27.80 7.73 -11.56
C LEU A 502 -28.06 9.23 -11.69
N ASP A 503 -28.87 9.78 -10.76
CA ASP A 503 -29.11 11.22 -10.70
C ASP A 503 -28.06 11.92 -9.83
N ASP A 504 -26.83 11.97 -10.35
CA ASP A 504 -25.69 12.60 -9.70
C ASP A 504 -25.12 13.70 -10.61
N PRO A 505 -25.26 14.98 -10.22
CA PRO A 505 -24.87 16.10 -11.09
C PRO A 505 -23.37 16.11 -11.43
N LEU A 506 -22.49 15.66 -10.52
CA LEU A 506 -21.06 15.65 -10.77
C LEU A 506 -20.64 14.46 -11.66
N LEU A 507 -21.28 13.30 -11.51
CA LEU A 507 -21.08 12.19 -12.44
C LEU A 507 -21.64 12.52 -13.84
N LYS A 508 -22.75 13.28 -13.94
CA LYS A 508 -23.26 13.76 -15.23
C LYS A 508 -22.37 14.82 -15.88
N ALA A 509 -21.71 15.66 -15.08
CA ALA A 509 -20.85 16.75 -15.57
C ALA A 509 -19.51 16.26 -16.14
N GLY A 510 -19.08 15.05 -15.84
CA GLY A 510 -17.85 14.43 -16.36
C GLY A 510 -16.60 14.68 -15.51
N TYR A 511 -15.49 14.05 -15.93
CA TYR A 511 -14.26 13.96 -15.15
C TYR A 511 -13.64 15.33 -14.86
N GLU A 512 -13.41 16.17 -15.87
CA GLU A 512 -12.73 17.46 -15.69
C GLU A 512 -13.55 18.42 -14.81
N ALA A 513 -14.85 18.45 -14.98
CA ALA A 513 -15.74 19.24 -14.13
C ALA A 513 -15.73 18.76 -12.66
N SER A 514 -15.62 17.45 -12.44
CA SER A 514 -15.46 16.90 -11.09
C SER A 514 -14.11 17.28 -10.49
N VAL A 515 -13.02 17.27 -11.26
CA VAL A 515 -11.70 17.74 -10.81
C VAL A 515 -11.76 19.23 -10.46
N ASP A 516 -12.37 20.06 -11.30
CA ASP A 516 -12.55 21.48 -11.01
C ASP A 516 -13.36 21.70 -9.73
N TRP A 517 -14.42 20.93 -9.54
CA TRP A 517 -15.21 20.99 -8.31
C TRP A 517 -14.37 20.63 -7.08
N ILE A 518 -13.56 19.56 -7.15
CA ILE A 518 -12.68 19.12 -6.05
C ILE A 518 -11.63 20.20 -5.73
N LEU A 519 -11.04 20.84 -6.74
CA LEU A 519 -9.97 21.82 -6.60
C LEU A 519 -10.47 23.26 -6.32
N ALA A 520 -11.76 23.52 -6.39
CA ALA A 520 -12.33 24.86 -6.22
C ALA A 520 -11.80 25.66 -5.01
N PRO A 521 -11.61 25.04 -3.80
CA PRO A 521 -11.05 25.77 -2.66
C PRO A 521 -9.62 26.30 -2.87
N SER A 522 -8.86 25.70 -3.80
CA SER A 522 -7.49 26.14 -4.14
C SER A 522 -7.46 27.26 -5.18
N GLY A 523 -8.57 27.54 -5.83
CA GLY A 523 -8.65 28.46 -6.97
C GLY A 523 -7.94 27.97 -8.24
N ILE A 524 -7.61 26.68 -8.32
CA ILE A 524 -6.94 26.05 -9.48
C ILE A 524 -7.96 25.29 -10.30
N SER A 525 -7.89 25.46 -11.64
CA SER A 525 -8.76 24.73 -12.57
C SER A 525 -7.95 23.79 -13.47
N VAL A 526 -8.64 22.79 -14.03
CA VAL A 526 -8.08 21.89 -15.05
C VAL A 526 -7.57 22.69 -16.27
N ALA A 527 -8.30 23.71 -16.67
CA ALA A 527 -7.89 24.59 -17.77
C ALA A 527 -6.55 25.30 -17.48
N GLU A 528 -6.32 25.72 -16.22
CA GLU A 528 -5.03 26.28 -15.82
C GLU A 528 -3.94 25.21 -15.78
N LEU A 529 -4.22 24.03 -15.19
CA LEU A 529 -3.25 22.93 -15.10
C LEU A 529 -2.78 22.44 -16.47
N LYS A 530 -3.67 22.42 -17.47
CA LYS A 530 -3.32 22.02 -18.84
C LYS A 530 -2.29 22.93 -19.50
N LYS A 531 -2.12 24.16 -19.04
CA LYS A 531 -1.06 25.07 -19.51
C LYS A 531 0.33 24.68 -19.03
N TYR A 532 0.41 23.78 -18.03
CA TYR A 532 1.65 23.33 -17.41
C TYR A 532 1.79 21.80 -17.49
N PRO A 533 2.11 21.23 -18.67
CA PRO A 533 2.20 19.77 -18.85
C PRO A 533 3.20 19.08 -17.90
N GLY A 534 4.23 19.79 -17.45
CA GLY A 534 5.20 19.31 -16.47
C GLY A 534 4.76 19.46 -15.02
N GLY A 535 3.54 19.99 -14.78
CA GLY A 535 3.04 20.33 -13.45
C GLY A 535 3.48 21.70 -12.96
N MET A 536 2.94 22.11 -11.81
CA MET A 536 3.24 23.41 -11.20
C MET A 536 3.21 23.33 -9.67
N PHE A 537 3.90 24.24 -9.00
CA PHE A 537 3.68 24.48 -7.60
C PHE A 537 2.47 25.39 -7.40
N VAL A 538 1.66 25.08 -6.39
CA VAL A 538 0.55 25.95 -6.01
C VAL A 538 1.12 27.30 -5.57
N PRO A 539 0.62 28.42 -6.08
CA PRO A 539 0.98 29.74 -5.57
C PRO A 539 0.69 29.85 -4.08
N ASN A 540 1.64 30.35 -3.32
CA ASN A 540 1.51 30.52 -1.87
C ASN A 540 1.21 29.21 -1.11
N PRO A 541 2.13 28.25 -1.10
CA PRO A 541 1.94 27.02 -0.34
C PRO A 541 1.71 27.35 1.15
N ILE A 542 0.84 26.62 1.80
CA ILE A 542 0.53 26.76 3.22
C ILE A 542 1.84 26.57 4.01
N LYS A 543 2.21 27.56 4.82
CA LYS A 543 3.31 27.41 5.77
C LYS A 543 2.89 26.42 6.85
N LEU A 544 3.70 25.41 7.07
CA LEU A 544 3.46 24.41 8.12
C LEU A 544 4.24 24.82 9.36
N PRO A 545 3.58 25.34 10.42
CA PRO A 545 4.24 25.56 11.70
C PRO A 545 4.59 24.23 12.35
N GLU A 546 5.64 24.21 13.13
CA GLU A 546 5.97 23.10 14.02
C GLU A 546 5.03 23.04 15.21
N LYS A 547 4.94 21.84 15.84
CA LYS A 547 4.19 21.60 17.09
C LYS A 547 2.75 22.14 17.02
N LYS A 548 2.08 21.84 15.91
CA LYS A 548 0.69 22.26 15.70
C LYS A 548 -0.24 21.82 16.82
N TYR A 549 0.10 20.70 17.47
CA TYR A 549 -0.63 20.16 18.62
C TYR A 549 -0.69 21.11 19.83
N LEU A 550 0.26 22.02 19.99
CA LEU A 550 0.23 23.02 21.07
C LEU A 550 -1.01 23.94 21.00
N LYS A 551 -1.52 24.19 19.79
CA LYS A 551 -2.70 25.04 19.57
C LYS A 551 -3.96 24.25 19.33
N ALA A 552 -3.86 23.17 18.54
CA ALA A 552 -5.03 22.44 18.06
C ALA A 552 -5.28 21.12 18.81
N GLY A 553 -4.39 20.73 19.72
CA GLY A 553 -4.38 19.39 20.30
C GLY A 553 -4.06 18.29 19.25
N PHE A 554 -4.14 17.05 19.67
CA PHE A 554 -4.08 15.89 18.79
C PHE A 554 -5.49 15.52 18.32
N LYS A 555 -5.60 14.90 17.15
CA LYS A 555 -6.88 14.40 16.61
C LYS A 555 -7.26 13.03 17.19
N THR A 556 -6.91 12.78 18.43
CA THR A 556 -7.29 11.61 19.21
C THR A 556 -8.47 11.95 20.13
N PRO A 557 -9.22 10.97 20.66
CA PRO A 557 -10.31 11.25 21.60
C PRO A 557 -9.87 11.95 22.90
N SER A 558 -8.61 11.76 23.34
CA SER A 558 -8.06 12.45 24.52
C SER A 558 -7.60 13.89 24.22
N GLY A 559 -7.47 14.26 22.95
CA GLY A 559 -6.81 15.49 22.53
C GLY A 559 -5.28 15.49 22.74
N ARG A 560 -4.70 14.33 23.11
CA ARG A 560 -3.27 14.11 23.38
C ARG A 560 -2.75 12.93 22.56
N MET A 561 -1.44 12.77 22.46
CA MET A 561 -0.83 11.51 22.00
C MET A 561 -1.23 10.36 22.94
N GLU A 562 -1.62 9.22 22.40
CA GLU A 562 -2.17 8.11 23.19
C GLU A 562 -1.23 6.90 23.22
N PHE A 563 -0.50 6.69 24.32
CA PHE A 563 0.14 5.41 24.65
C PHE A 563 -0.93 4.35 24.95
N LYS A 564 -2.02 4.76 25.61
CA LYS A 564 -3.23 3.98 25.87
C LYS A 564 -4.37 4.52 25.05
N SER A 565 -4.83 3.75 24.07
CA SER A 565 -5.82 4.25 23.11
C SER A 565 -7.25 4.29 23.67
N LYS A 566 -7.84 5.49 23.73
CA LYS A 566 -9.25 5.67 24.09
C LYS A 566 -10.23 5.06 23.08
N VAL A 567 -9.82 4.91 21.83
CA VAL A 567 -10.63 4.18 20.85
C VAL A 567 -10.73 2.72 21.25
N LEU A 568 -9.61 2.10 21.61
CA LEU A 568 -9.56 0.68 21.98
C LEU A 568 -10.15 0.40 23.35
N GLU A 569 -10.12 1.36 24.29
CA GLU A 569 -10.82 1.24 25.58
C GLU A 569 -12.31 0.92 25.42
N ARG A 570 -12.94 1.36 24.32
CA ARG A 570 -14.35 1.05 24.01
C ARG A 570 -14.61 -0.43 23.74
N TYR A 571 -13.57 -1.18 23.43
CA TYR A 571 -13.61 -2.61 23.11
C TYR A 571 -12.98 -3.49 24.20
N ALA A 572 -12.86 -2.96 25.43
CA ALA A 572 -12.26 -3.67 26.56
C ALA A 572 -12.86 -5.07 26.76
N GLY A 573 -11.99 -6.08 26.97
CA GLY A 573 -12.38 -7.48 27.12
C GLY A 573 -12.46 -8.26 25.80
N ARG A 574 -12.33 -7.61 24.65
CA ARG A 574 -12.22 -8.30 23.35
C ARG A 574 -10.74 -8.62 23.06
N PRO A 575 -10.36 -9.90 22.88
CA PRO A 575 -8.97 -10.29 22.64
C PRO A 575 -8.38 -9.60 21.40
N GLY A 576 -7.16 -9.06 21.51
CA GLY A 576 -6.46 -8.33 20.48
C GLY A 576 -6.83 -6.85 20.39
N PHE A 577 -7.76 -6.35 21.25
CA PHE A 577 -8.20 -4.94 21.28
C PHE A 577 -7.68 -4.20 22.52
N GLU A 578 -6.55 -4.63 23.08
CA GLU A 578 -5.95 -4.01 24.25
C GLU A 578 -5.63 -2.52 23.99
N ALA A 579 -5.97 -1.66 24.96
CA ALA A 579 -5.77 -0.22 24.83
C ALA A 579 -4.29 0.18 24.78
N LEU A 580 -3.41 -0.52 25.52
CA LEU A 580 -1.96 -0.44 25.37
C LEU A 580 -1.50 -1.18 24.10
N PRO A 581 -0.31 -0.88 23.56
CA PRO A 581 0.28 -1.63 22.45
C PRO A 581 0.87 -2.97 22.94
N VAL A 582 -0.01 -3.84 23.41
CA VAL A 582 0.37 -5.13 23.99
C VAL A 582 0.98 -6.02 22.93
N TYR A 583 2.18 -6.53 23.22
CA TYR A 583 2.80 -7.53 22.37
C TYR A 583 2.16 -8.89 22.59
N THR A 584 1.69 -9.48 21.50
CA THR A 584 1.30 -10.88 21.42
C THR A 584 2.14 -11.57 20.34
N PRO A 585 2.63 -12.79 20.55
CA PRO A 585 3.30 -13.53 19.48
C PRO A 585 2.38 -13.72 18.28
N PRO A 586 2.91 -13.90 17.07
CA PRO A 586 2.08 -14.28 15.91
C PRO A 586 1.23 -15.53 16.23
N LYS A 587 0.00 -15.58 15.67
CA LYS A 587 -0.98 -16.68 15.89
C LYS A 587 -0.34 -18.07 15.74
N HIS A 588 0.58 -18.23 14.79
CA HIS A 588 1.39 -19.42 14.60
C HIS A 588 2.87 -19.05 14.81
N SER A 589 3.44 -19.49 15.89
CA SER A 589 4.83 -19.26 16.29
C SER A 589 5.30 -20.33 17.27
N LYS A 590 6.60 -20.36 17.57
CA LYS A 590 7.14 -21.25 18.60
C LYS A 590 6.52 -21.00 19.98
N GLU A 591 6.14 -19.75 20.23
CA GLU A 591 5.55 -19.29 21.48
C GLU A 591 4.05 -19.63 21.55
N SER A 592 3.30 -19.37 20.48
CA SER A 592 1.83 -19.55 20.47
C SER A 592 1.40 -20.98 20.17
N THR A 593 2.14 -21.69 19.31
CA THR A 593 1.81 -23.03 18.83
C THR A 593 3.06 -23.90 18.75
N PRO A 594 3.69 -24.26 19.89
CA PRO A 594 4.96 -24.98 19.92
C PRO A 594 4.92 -26.35 19.24
N GLU A 595 3.79 -27.05 19.30
CA GLU A 595 3.61 -28.34 18.62
C GLU A 595 3.62 -28.16 17.08
N LEU A 596 2.89 -27.18 16.57
CA LEU A 596 2.89 -26.85 15.16
C LEU A 596 4.28 -26.43 14.66
N ALA A 597 5.04 -25.71 15.50
CA ALA A 597 6.38 -25.27 15.17
C ALA A 597 7.42 -26.43 15.12
N GLN A 598 7.12 -27.60 15.70
CA GLN A 598 7.95 -28.80 15.53
C GLN A 598 7.78 -29.38 14.11
N ASP A 599 6.55 -29.40 13.59
CA ASP A 599 6.25 -29.90 12.26
C ASP A 599 6.61 -28.91 11.15
N TYR A 600 6.51 -27.60 11.43
CA TYR A 600 6.75 -26.48 10.52
C TYR A 600 7.79 -25.51 11.12
N PRO A 601 9.10 -25.90 11.16
CA PRO A 601 10.10 -25.20 11.96
C PRO A 601 10.63 -23.88 11.37
N PHE A 602 10.19 -23.49 10.17
CA PHE A 602 10.61 -22.27 9.52
C PHE A 602 9.52 -21.21 9.51
N ILE A 603 9.93 -19.94 9.41
CA ILE A 603 9.02 -18.81 9.25
C ILE A 603 8.97 -18.43 7.77
N LEU A 604 7.80 -18.50 7.15
CA LEU A 604 7.55 -18.03 5.78
C LEU A 604 7.30 -16.53 5.79
N ASN A 605 8.15 -15.80 5.08
CA ASN A 605 8.07 -14.36 4.87
C ASN A 605 7.90 -14.09 3.37
N THR A 606 6.86 -13.35 2.97
CA THR A 606 6.63 -13.04 1.56
C THR A 606 7.00 -11.61 1.20
N GLY A 607 7.36 -11.36 -0.06
CA GLY A 607 7.74 -10.07 -0.58
C GLY A 607 7.07 -9.71 -1.90
N SER A 608 7.08 -8.41 -2.22
CA SER A 608 6.39 -7.88 -3.39
C SER A 608 7.29 -7.16 -4.39
N ARG A 609 8.51 -6.78 -3.99
CA ARG A 609 9.31 -5.85 -4.78
C ARG A 609 10.78 -6.23 -4.85
N LEU A 610 11.29 -6.17 -6.07
CA LEU A 610 12.70 -6.11 -6.44
C LEU A 610 12.95 -4.83 -7.22
N PRO A 611 14.21 -4.45 -7.50
CA PRO A 611 14.49 -3.28 -8.36
C PRO A 611 13.77 -3.33 -9.71
N MET A 612 13.60 -4.53 -10.30
CA MET A 612 12.97 -4.75 -11.60
C MET A 612 11.50 -5.18 -11.53
N PHE A 613 10.99 -5.61 -10.38
CA PHE A 613 9.62 -6.13 -10.21
C PHE A 613 8.83 -5.37 -9.16
N VAL A 614 7.51 -5.28 -9.36
CA VAL A 614 6.54 -4.86 -8.36
C VAL A 614 5.27 -5.70 -8.52
N HIS A 615 4.96 -6.51 -7.53
CA HIS A 615 3.87 -7.49 -7.60
C HIS A 615 3.95 -8.27 -8.93
N THR A 616 2.83 -8.48 -9.62
CA THR A 616 2.79 -9.13 -10.94
C THR A 616 2.95 -8.18 -12.12
N ARG A 617 2.96 -6.85 -11.89
CA ARG A 617 2.81 -5.85 -12.98
C ARG A 617 3.91 -5.91 -14.03
N THR A 618 5.14 -6.22 -13.65
CA THR A 618 6.30 -6.21 -14.54
C THR A 618 6.84 -7.60 -14.87
N TYR A 619 6.21 -8.67 -14.38
CA TYR A 619 6.63 -10.05 -14.63
C TYR A 619 6.56 -10.49 -16.10
N ARG A 620 5.70 -9.85 -16.88
CA ARG A 620 5.53 -10.13 -18.31
C ARG A 620 6.55 -9.44 -19.22
N LEU A 621 7.36 -8.52 -18.69
CA LEU A 621 8.25 -7.69 -19.48
C LEU A 621 9.58 -8.40 -19.72
N SER A 622 9.92 -8.69 -20.98
CA SER A 622 11.12 -9.41 -21.37
C SER A 622 12.40 -8.73 -20.89
N TRP A 623 12.47 -7.39 -20.94
CA TRP A 623 13.65 -6.66 -20.48
C TRP A 623 13.86 -6.78 -18.96
N THR A 624 12.81 -6.64 -18.16
CA THR A 624 12.96 -6.81 -16.70
C THR A 624 13.32 -8.25 -16.33
N ASN A 625 12.81 -9.23 -17.09
CA ASN A 625 13.16 -10.63 -16.91
C ASN A 625 14.61 -10.94 -17.29
N SER A 626 15.20 -10.21 -18.27
CA SER A 626 16.61 -10.37 -18.61
C SER A 626 17.57 -9.87 -17.53
N LEU A 627 17.11 -8.99 -16.64
CA LEU A 627 17.91 -8.51 -15.50
C LEU A 627 17.99 -9.54 -14.36
N ARG A 628 16.98 -10.35 -14.21
CA ARG A 628 16.91 -11.49 -13.30
C ARG A 628 15.82 -12.45 -13.80
N PRO A 629 16.09 -13.75 -13.88
CA PRO A 629 15.08 -14.74 -14.23
C PRO A 629 13.84 -14.60 -13.32
N ASN A 630 12.67 -14.52 -13.92
CA ASN A 630 11.40 -14.45 -13.20
C ASN A 630 10.80 -15.85 -13.11
N HIS A 631 11.22 -16.59 -12.10
CA HIS A 631 10.65 -17.91 -11.76
C HIS A 631 10.41 -17.96 -10.24
N PRO A 632 9.42 -18.74 -9.79
CA PRO A 632 9.18 -18.91 -8.37
C PRO A 632 10.37 -19.58 -7.70
N ALA A 633 10.88 -18.95 -6.64
CA ALA A 633 11.98 -19.45 -5.84
C ALA A 633 11.75 -19.15 -4.36
N ALA A 634 12.32 -20.00 -3.51
CA ALA A 634 12.42 -19.79 -2.07
C ALA A 634 13.85 -19.37 -1.73
N ASP A 635 14.01 -18.18 -1.17
CA ASP A 635 15.27 -17.72 -0.60
C ASP A 635 15.50 -18.47 0.72
N ILE A 636 16.56 -19.26 0.81
CA ILE A 636 16.90 -20.14 1.94
C ILE A 636 18.31 -19.80 2.40
N ASN A 637 18.52 -19.72 3.72
CA ASN A 637 19.85 -19.50 4.28
C ASN A 637 20.77 -20.72 3.99
N PRO A 638 22.02 -20.51 3.57
CA PRO A 638 22.96 -21.61 3.28
C PRO A 638 23.16 -22.60 4.44
N ALA A 639 23.10 -22.16 5.70
CA ALA A 639 23.21 -23.04 6.87
C ALA A 639 22.00 -23.99 6.98
N ASP A 640 20.80 -23.48 6.70
CA ASP A 640 19.56 -24.31 6.67
C ASP A 640 19.58 -25.27 5.49
N ALA A 641 20.00 -24.79 4.32
CA ALA A 641 20.12 -25.62 3.12
C ALA A 641 21.10 -26.78 3.32
N ALA A 642 22.27 -26.51 3.92
CA ALA A 642 23.26 -27.54 4.25
C ALA A 642 22.69 -28.59 5.20
N ARG A 643 21.94 -28.17 6.25
CA ARG A 643 21.29 -29.06 7.22
C ARG A 643 20.23 -29.94 6.54
N LEU A 644 19.54 -29.43 5.54
CA LEU A 644 18.49 -30.14 4.79
C LEU A 644 19.02 -30.89 3.56
N GLY A 645 20.32 -30.78 3.23
CA GLY A 645 20.91 -31.38 2.04
C GLY A 645 20.41 -30.79 0.72
N ILE A 646 20.02 -29.52 0.72
CA ILE A 646 19.46 -28.80 -0.43
C ILE A 646 20.59 -28.03 -1.13
N GLN A 647 20.61 -28.09 -2.48
CA GLN A 647 21.54 -27.36 -3.31
C GLN A 647 20.88 -26.18 -4.04
N GLN A 648 21.69 -25.27 -4.57
CA GLN A 648 21.24 -24.15 -5.39
C GLN A 648 20.42 -24.66 -6.61
N ASP A 649 19.28 -24.00 -6.89
CA ASP A 649 18.34 -24.32 -7.98
C ASP A 649 17.65 -25.68 -7.88
N GLU A 650 17.85 -26.43 -6.81
CA GLU A 650 17.16 -27.69 -6.57
C GLU A 650 15.66 -27.48 -6.30
N ALA A 651 14.81 -28.41 -6.72
CA ALA A 651 13.38 -28.37 -6.44
C ALA A 651 13.12 -28.66 -4.96
N VAL A 652 12.38 -27.76 -4.32
CA VAL A 652 11.97 -27.89 -2.92
C VAL A 652 10.47 -27.69 -2.78
N ARG A 653 9.88 -28.46 -1.87
CA ARG A 653 8.49 -28.29 -1.44
C ARG A 653 8.46 -27.36 -0.24
N ILE A 654 7.68 -26.30 -0.35
CA ILE A 654 7.34 -25.41 0.77
C ILE A 654 5.91 -25.71 1.15
N SER A 655 5.70 -26.14 2.38
CA SER A 655 4.36 -26.49 2.90
C SER A 655 4.04 -25.74 4.19
N THR A 656 2.78 -25.40 4.36
CA THR A 656 2.16 -24.89 5.58
C THR A 656 1.05 -25.88 5.99
N PRO A 657 0.39 -25.73 7.14
CA PRO A 657 -0.78 -26.52 7.45
C PRO A 657 -1.91 -26.42 6.40
N LYS A 658 -1.95 -25.33 5.64
CA LYS A 658 -2.99 -25.05 4.65
C LYS A 658 -2.77 -25.78 3.32
N ASP A 659 -1.57 -25.67 2.74
CA ASP A 659 -1.28 -26.20 1.38
C ASP A 659 0.24 -26.28 1.15
N ALA A 660 0.64 -26.73 -0.04
CA ALA A 660 2.04 -26.87 -0.42
C ALA A 660 2.29 -26.45 -1.88
N ILE A 661 3.48 -25.91 -2.15
CA ILE A 661 3.96 -25.58 -3.51
C ILE A 661 5.36 -26.11 -3.72
N VAL A 662 5.73 -26.36 -4.98
CA VAL A 662 7.09 -26.74 -5.37
C VAL A 662 7.74 -25.58 -6.12
N VAL A 663 8.94 -25.19 -5.68
CA VAL A 663 9.69 -24.05 -6.21
C VAL A 663 11.19 -24.38 -6.25
N LYS A 664 12.00 -23.53 -6.86
CA LYS A 664 13.46 -23.64 -6.81
C LYS A 664 14.03 -23.07 -5.52
N ALA A 665 15.05 -23.73 -4.98
CA ALA A 665 15.82 -23.18 -3.88
C ALA A 665 16.79 -22.11 -4.40
N ASN A 666 16.77 -20.91 -3.77
CA ASN A 666 17.77 -19.87 -3.98
C ASN A 666 18.56 -19.69 -2.70
N LEU A 667 19.80 -20.18 -2.66
CA LEU A 667 20.62 -20.11 -1.46
C LEU A 667 21.23 -18.71 -1.31
N THR A 668 20.92 -18.04 -0.22
CA THR A 668 21.36 -16.66 0.01
C THR A 668 21.49 -16.33 1.50
N GLN A 669 22.52 -15.56 1.83
CA GLN A 669 22.70 -15.01 3.18
C GLN A 669 21.78 -13.81 3.47
N MET A 670 21.01 -13.33 2.48
CA MET A 670 20.07 -12.23 2.68
C MET A 670 18.95 -12.55 3.66
N VAL A 671 18.66 -13.82 3.91
CA VAL A 671 17.67 -14.28 4.89
C VAL A 671 18.38 -14.91 6.10
N GLN A 672 17.81 -14.72 7.29
CA GLN A 672 18.31 -15.32 8.52
C GLN A 672 18.07 -16.84 8.52
N PRO A 673 18.89 -17.62 9.27
CA PRO A 673 18.55 -19.01 9.56
C PRO A 673 17.16 -19.15 10.18
N GLY A 674 16.41 -20.17 9.76
CA GLY A 674 15.03 -20.40 10.20
C GLY A 674 13.97 -19.56 9.51
N VAL A 675 14.34 -18.68 8.55
CA VAL A 675 13.42 -17.86 7.76
C VAL A 675 13.51 -18.22 6.28
N VAL A 676 12.35 -18.40 5.64
CA VAL A 676 12.22 -18.57 4.19
C VAL A 676 11.56 -17.35 3.61
N HIS A 677 12.10 -16.77 2.55
CA HIS A 677 11.49 -15.64 1.88
C HIS A 677 11.09 -16.01 0.44
N MET A 678 9.89 -15.59 0.04
CA MET A 678 9.37 -15.81 -1.31
C MET A 678 8.72 -14.55 -1.87
N TYR A 679 8.84 -14.34 -3.18
CA TYR A 679 8.07 -13.31 -3.88
C TYR A 679 6.75 -13.87 -4.36
N HIS A 680 5.64 -13.17 -4.10
CA HIS A 680 4.31 -13.58 -4.50
C HIS A 680 3.98 -13.19 -5.96
N GLY A 681 2.91 -13.77 -6.50
CA GLY A 681 2.31 -13.40 -7.78
C GLY A 681 2.67 -14.32 -8.96
N HIS A 682 3.38 -15.40 -8.71
CA HIS A 682 3.63 -16.44 -9.72
C HIS A 682 2.39 -17.32 -9.90
N SER A 683 1.95 -17.49 -11.16
CA SER A 683 0.79 -18.33 -11.47
C SER A 683 1.08 -19.83 -11.33
N GLU A 684 2.32 -20.22 -11.58
CA GLU A 684 2.80 -21.60 -11.50
C GLU A 684 3.10 -22.07 -10.06
N ALA A 685 3.29 -21.13 -9.12
CA ALA A 685 3.50 -21.42 -7.71
C ALA A 685 3.07 -20.21 -6.86
N ASP A 686 1.78 -20.14 -6.57
CA ASP A 686 1.19 -19.03 -5.82
C ASP A 686 1.40 -19.21 -4.31
N VAL A 687 2.39 -18.50 -3.76
CA VAL A 687 2.68 -18.57 -2.33
C VAL A 687 1.52 -18.12 -1.45
N ASN A 688 0.60 -17.29 -1.97
CA ASN A 688 -0.52 -16.79 -1.19
C ASN A 688 -1.62 -17.85 -0.94
N MET A 689 -1.62 -18.95 -1.67
CA MET A 689 -2.47 -20.11 -1.34
C MET A 689 -2.04 -20.85 -0.07
N LEU A 690 -0.80 -20.64 0.38
CA LEU A 690 -0.26 -21.26 1.59
C LEU A 690 -0.79 -20.62 2.88
N PHE A 691 -1.45 -19.46 2.81
CA PHE A 691 -1.99 -18.75 3.98
C PHE A 691 -3.46 -19.09 4.19
N GLU A 692 -3.85 -19.26 5.44
CA GLU A 692 -5.27 -19.37 5.81
C GLU A 692 -5.97 -18.02 5.60
N GLY A 693 -7.21 -18.04 5.11
CA GLY A 693 -8.00 -16.83 4.87
C GLY A 693 -8.37 -16.05 6.13
N ASP A 694 -8.31 -16.69 7.31
CA ASP A 694 -8.58 -16.09 8.61
C ASP A 694 -7.32 -15.82 9.45
N TYR A 695 -6.12 -16.02 8.88
CA TYR A 695 -4.84 -15.65 9.50
C TYR A 695 -4.63 -14.13 9.44
N LEU A 696 -5.46 -13.40 10.20
CA LEU A 696 -5.63 -11.95 10.11
C LEU A 696 -5.34 -11.26 11.45
N ASP A 697 -4.86 -10.01 11.38
CA ASP A 697 -4.80 -9.10 12.51
C ASP A 697 -6.23 -8.75 12.99
N PRO A 698 -6.54 -8.87 14.28
CA PRO A 698 -7.92 -8.69 14.78
C PRO A 698 -8.42 -7.25 14.70
N LEU A 699 -7.54 -6.25 14.72
CA LEU A 699 -7.92 -4.83 14.65
C LEU A 699 -8.18 -4.37 13.21
N SER A 700 -7.30 -4.76 12.29
CA SER A 700 -7.30 -4.23 10.94
C SER A 700 -7.82 -5.21 9.88
N GLY A 701 -7.84 -6.51 10.17
CA GLY A 701 -8.11 -7.55 9.18
C GLY A 701 -6.94 -7.82 8.23
N TYR A 702 -5.74 -7.29 8.51
CA TYR A 702 -4.57 -7.55 7.67
C TYR A 702 -4.08 -8.98 7.77
N PRO A 703 -3.66 -9.60 6.63
CA PRO A 703 -3.16 -10.97 6.63
C PRO A 703 -1.73 -11.09 7.16
N GLY A 704 -1.45 -12.17 7.85
CA GLY A 704 -0.14 -12.49 8.44
C GLY A 704 0.87 -13.03 7.41
N PHE A 705 1.06 -12.36 6.29
CA PHE A 705 1.94 -12.75 5.18
C PHE A 705 3.43 -12.90 5.52
N LYS A 706 3.85 -12.50 6.70
CA LYS A 706 5.26 -12.37 7.06
C LYS A 706 5.71 -13.28 8.19
N SER A 707 4.81 -14.07 8.78
CA SER A 707 5.12 -14.87 9.96
C SER A 707 4.38 -16.21 10.03
N ALA A 708 3.93 -16.76 8.90
CA ALA A 708 3.36 -18.10 8.89
C ALA A 708 4.46 -19.16 9.11
N LEU A 709 4.12 -20.25 9.81
CA LEU A 709 5.03 -21.40 9.94
C LEU A 709 5.01 -22.24 8.66
N CYS A 710 6.18 -22.73 8.24
CA CYS A 710 6.32 -23.59 7.08
C CYS A 710 7.39 -24.68 7.28
N ARG A 711 7.34 -25.70 6.42
CA ARG A 711 8.33 -26.77 6.28
C ARG A 711 8.96 -26.72 4.90
N ILE A 712 10.24 -27.06 4.83
CA ILE A 712 11.00 -27.20 3.58
C ILE A 712 11.39 -28.65 3.44
N GLU A 713 11.13 -29.24 2.28
CA GLU A 713 11.50 -30.60 1.95
C GLU A 713 12.10 -30.67 0.55
N LYS A 714 13.10 -31.50 0.37
CA LYS A 714 13.63 -31.86 -0.96
C LYS A 714 12.59 -32.67 -1.72
N VAL A 715 12.41 -32.40 -3.03
CA VAL A 715 11.46 -33.11 -3.90
C VAL A 715 12.19 -34.24 -4.65
#